data_5819868b698c7993deabc73e1f3250ba
#
_entry.id   5819868b698c7993deabc73e1f3250ba
#
_cell.length_a   1.000
_cell.length_b   1.000
_cell.length_c   1.000
_cell.angle_alpha   90.00
_cell.angle_beta   90.00
_cell.angle_gamma   90.00
#
_symmetry.space_group_name_H-M   'P 1'
#
loop_
_entity.id
_entity.type
_entity.pdbx_description
1 polymer ?
#
loop_
_entity_poly.entity_id
_entity_poly.type
_entity_poly.pdbx_seq_one_letter_code
_entity_poly.pdbx_strand_id
1 'polypeptide(L)'
;MPNYEKRIKETIETLKSGLFEREECLKLVLLSMFAGKSIFLYGPPGTAKSMIARRASLAFKITDNSQDESKESNNGFFAYLMNRFSTPEEIFGPIDIAELKKNNLTRKTDGYLPTAHFAFLDEIWKSSPAILNTLLTIINERIYRDGNKDIKVPLKGVVCASNEFPPDNQGLEALYDRMILRYFVKPLEERENFKKLFKSKKSNDIKPLEPFSISELEQIAIKSQDIKFEQNTMDLICDLKSQIQLLNQDKEYRKEFLSSDEYKPIYISDRRWKQCAELLQTAALLSDRDAVERYDLALLAHLLWSSEEDKVIIEKILFNVLNENSNFDSELKALKEDNLNLKNLIEKNLYSPNGKPKKVDNNDKNKYLQISKDQITKANNLKNNIEAEFQKAKASIKNPFLSQNDIELSLSSYTLPLKEVNNEILKAKELENIVENQPVNEKLKKASSAEYKYHPETKEELKDLVSHEAVKLSEIDISEVSDFSELFKDSKRSDFSGIEDWDVSNVTNMSGMFYGAKNFNSDISSWDVSNVTDMSYMFNSATSFNQPLNDWDVSNVTNMSVMFAFAVNFNSDISSWDVSHVTSMSGMFAGAVNFNSDISSWDVSHVTNMSGMFVGATSFNQPLNNWDVSKVKNIREMFYNATSFNQPLASWKISINDRDSKADTFYGSAQNPLPRWYE
;
A
#
# COMPACT_ATOMS: atom_id res chain seq x y z
N MET A 1 27.79 9.41 24.72
CA MET A 1 27.68 8.63 23.48
C MET A 1 27.53 9.59 22.32
N PRO A 2 28.09 9.33 21.15
CA PRO A 2 27.81 10.17 20.00
C PRO A 2 26.30 10.14 19.74
N ASN A 3 25.67 11.30 19.51
CA ASN A 3 24.25 11.38 19.22
C ASN A 3 24.02 11.06 17.73
N TYR A 4 24.06 9.76 17.39
CA TYR A 4 23.91 9.31 16.00
C TYR A 4 22.53 9.62 15.45
N GLU A 5 21.47 9.39 16.23
CA GLU A 5 20.09 9.62 15.81
C GLU A 5 19.87 11.04 15.30
N LYS A 6 20.26 12.03 16.10
CA LYS A 6 20.10 13.44 15.72
C LYS A 6 20.89 13.79 14.46
N ARG A 7 22.17 13.39 14.41
CA ARG A 7 23.07 13.68 13.29
C ARG A 7 22.58 13.05 11.98
N ILE A 8 22.03 11.84 12.05
CA ILE A 8 21.45 11.17 10.87
C ILE A 8 20.18 11.84 10.43
N LYS A 9 19.29 12.23 11.34
CA LYS A 9 18.08 13.00 11.01
C LYS A 9 18.43 14.30 10.30
N GLU A 10 19.38 15.07 10.81
CA GLU A 10 19.87 16.30 10.21
C GLU A 10 20.49 16.05 8.81
N THR A 11 21.24 14.96 8.67
CA THR A 11 21.82 14.53 7.40
C THR A 11 20.73 14.19 6.38
N ILE A 12 19.73 13.40 6.75
CA ILE A 12 18.61 13.06 5.88
C ILE A 12 17.84 14.31 5.47
N GLU A 13 17.51 15.20 6.42
CA GLU A 13 16.82 16.47 6.14
C GLU A 13 17.58 17.34 5.12
N THR A 14 18.89 17.42 5.26
CA THR A 14 19.74 18.16 4.32
C THR A 14 19.76 17.51 2.94
N LEU A 15 19.98 16.19 2.88
CA LEU A 15 20.17 15.48 1.62
C LEU A 15 18.87 15.28 0.83
N LYS A 16 17.70 15.24 1.49
CA LYS A 16 16.40 15.10 0.81
C LYS A 16 15.94 16.38 0.11
N SER A 17 16.57 17.52 0.36
CA SER A 17 16.19 18.81 -0.22
C SER A 17 16.10 18.74 -1.74
N GLY A 18 14.90 18.98 -2.30
CA GLY A 18 14.63 18.90 -3.74
C GLY A 18 14.57 17.48 -4.31
N LEU A 19 14.53 16.46 -3.46
CA LEU A 19 14.18 15.08 -3.83
C LEU A 19 12.71 14.85 -3.46
N PHE A 20 11.84 14.85 -4.47
CA PHE A 20 10.41 14.64 -4.27
C PHE A 20 10.10 13.14 -4.26
N GLU A 21 9.36 12.65 -3.27
CA GLU A 21 8.99 11.23 -3.10
C GLU A 21 10.19 10.27 -3.15
N ARG A 22 11.34 10.69 -2.62
CA ARG A 22 12.59 9.91 -2.65
C ARG A 22 13.25 9.79 -1.27
N GLU A 23 12.56 10.26 -0.23
CA GLU A 23 13.11 10.24 1.13
C GLU A 23 13.36 8.82 1.62
N GLU A 24 12.39 7.91 1.43
CA GLU A 24 12.52 6.50 1.79
C GLU A 24 13.69 5.83 1.07
N CYS A 25 13.79 6.00 -0.25
CA CYS A 25 14.91 5.49 -1.02
C CYS A 25 16.24 6.03 -0.51
N LEU A 26 16.33 7.32 -0.18
CA LEU A 26 17.53 7.95 0.37
C LEU A 26 17.89 7.35 1.74
N LYS A 27 16.92 7.14 2.62
CA LYS A 27 17.10 6.51 3.93
C LYS A 27 17.68 5.10 3.81
N LEU A 28 17.14 4.27 2.91
CA LEU A 28 17.61 2.91 2.68
C LEU A 28 19.00 2.87 2.05
N VAL A 29 19.30 3.78 1.11
CA VAL A 29 20.64 3.89 0.53
C VAL A 29 21.66 4.31 1.60
N LEU A 30 21.34 5.28 2.45
CA LEU A 30 22.20 5.66 3.57
C LEU A 30 22.41 4.50 4.53
N LEU A 31 21.36 3.80 4.93
CA LEU A 31 21.46 2.63 5.81
C LEU A 31 22.35 1.55 5.20
N SER A 32 22.23 1.29 3.89
CA SER A 32 23.09 0.33 3.20
C SER A 32 24.57 0.72 3.28
N MET A 33 24.89 2.01 3.11
CA MET A 33 26.23 2.54 3.18
C MET A 33 26.82 2.47 4.60
N PHE A 34 26.02 2.79 5.62
CA PHE A 34 26.43 2.64 7.03
C PHE A 34 26.68 1.19 7.42
N ALA A 35 25.82 0.28 6.97
CA ALA A 35 25.93 -1.15 7.26
C ALA A 35 27.00 -1.88 6.40
N GLY A 36 27.64 -1.19 5.47
CA GLY A 36 28.61 -1.80 4.54
C GLY A 36 27.98 -2.81 3.58
N LYS A 37 26.68 -2.67 3.30
CA LYS A 37 25.88 -3.58 2.45
C LYS A 37 25.64 -2.98 1.07
N SER A 38 25.08 -3.81 0.17
CA SER A 38 24.69 -3.40 -1.16
C SER A 38 23.17 -3.27 -1.25
N ILE A 39 22.72 -2.27 -2.01
CA ILE A 39 21.30 -2.03 -2.29
C ILE A 39 21.04 -2.13 -3.79
N PHE A 40 19.90 -2.70 -4.16
CA PHE A 40 19.39 -2.74 -5.53
C PHE A 40 18.19 -1.82 -5.68
N LEU A 41 18.30 -0.85 -6.59
CA LEU A 41 17.26 0.10 -6.94
C LEU A 41 16.61 -0.35 -8.25
N TYR A 42 15.43 -0.93 -8.17
CA TYR A 42 14.62 -1.31 -9.33
C TYR A 42 13.67 -0.17 -9.71
N GLY A 43 13.49 0.08 -10.99
CA GLY A 43 12.50 1.05 -11.47
C GLY A 43 12.86 1.69 -12.80
N PRO A 44 11.91 2.38 -13.44
CA PRO A 44 12.08 2.94 -14.78
C PRO A 44 13.22 3.96 -14.86
N PRO A 45 13.77 4.22 -16.05
CA PRO A 45 14.79 5.23 -16.24
C PRO A 45 14.25 6.63 -15.89
N GLY A 46 15.16 7.53 -15.46
CA GLY A 46 14.78 8.92 -15.13
C GLY A 46 14.16 9.13 -13.73
N THR A 47 14.06 8.10 -12.89
CA THR A 47 13.53 8.19 -11.51
C THR A 47 14.54 8.67 -10.47
N ALA A 48 15.63 9.30 -10.88
CA ALA A 48 16.67 9.93 -10.03
C ALA A 48 17.57 8.93 -9.24
N LYS A 49 17.65 7.65 -9.60
CA LYS A 49 18.46 6.63 -8.89
C LYS A 49 19.93 7.07 -8.72
N SER A 50 20.57 7.54 -9.78
CA SER A 50 21.97 8.01 -9.74
C SER A 50 22.15 9.25 -8.87
N MET A 51 21.17 10.16 -8.88
CA MET A 51 21.21 11.36 -8.03
C MET A 51 21.09 11.02 -6.55
N ILE A 52 20.22 10.06 -6.19
CA ILE A 52 20.07 9.60 -4.81
C ILE A 52 21.37 8.98 -4.30
N ALA A 53 21.98 8.08 -5.08
CA ALA A 53 23.26 7.45 -4.72
C ALA A 53 24.38 8.48 -4.51
N ARG A 54 24.49 9.42 -5.43
CA ARG A 54 25.47 10.51 -5.32
C ARG A 54 25.22 11.40 -4.11
N ARG A 55 23.95 11.73 -3.81
CA ARG A 55 23.61 12.51 -2.61
C ARG A 55 23.90 11.76 -1.32
N ALA A 56 23.57 10.50 -1.25
CA ALA A 56 23.86 9.67 -0.09
C ALA A 56 25.36 9.61 0.21
N SER A 57 26.22 9.57 -0.83
CA SER A 57 27.67 9.57 -0.62
C SER A 57 28.20 10.88 0.01
N LEU A 58 27.49 12.00 -0.11
CA LEU A 58 27.84 13.26 0.55
C LEU A 58 27.71 13.22 2.08
N ALA A 59 27.01 12.22 2.62
CA ALA A 59 26.96 11.99 4.06
C ALA A 59 28.33 11.61 4.65
N PHE A 60 29.29 11.25 3.79
CA PHE A 60 30.59 10.71 4.23
C PHE A 60 31.76 11.61 3.76
N LYS A 61 32.72 11.80 4.67
CA LYS A 61 33.96 12.52 4.36
C LYS A 61 35.07 11.50 4.13
N ILE A 62 35.56 11.45 2.91
CA ILE A 62 36.72 10.67 2.53
C ILE A 62 37.94 11.59 2.61
N THR A 63 38.75 11.44 3.64
CA THR A 63 40.01 12.17 3.75
C THR A 63 41.09 11.32 3.09
N ASP A 64 41.54 11.71 1.90
CA ASP A 64 42.85 11.30 1.42
C ASP A 64 43.91 11.99 2.27
N ASN A 65 44.90 11.22 2.75
CA ASN A 65 46.07 11.74 3.45
C ASN A 65 47.04 12.52 2.54
N SER A 66 46.60 12.92 1.33
CA SER A 66 47.39 13.75 0.45
C SER A 66 47.19 15.24 0.81
N GLN A 67 48.27 15.88 1.22
CA GLN A 67 48.34 17.30 1.60
C GLN A 67 48.10 18.28 0.41
N ASP A 68 47.51 17.85 -0.67
CA ASP A 68 47.30 18.65 -1.89
C ASP A 68 45.82 19.00 -2.04
N GLU A 69 45.41 20.10 -1.40
CA GLU A 69 44.05 20.68 -1.49
C GLU A 69 43.67 21.18 -2.90
N SER A 70 44.61 21.12 -3.87
CA SER A 70 44.39 21.64 -5.23
C SER A 70 43.87 20.63 -6.26
N LYS A 71 43.78 19.34 -5.92
CA LYS A 71 43.11 18.37 -6.73
C LYS A 71 41.70 18.14 -6.17
N GLU A 72 40.65 18.49 -6.90
CA GLU A 72 39.32 17.92 -6.75
C GLU A 72 39.46 16.38 -6.86
N SER A 73 39.95 15.74 -5.80
CA SER A 73 40.03 14.29 -5.70
C SER A 73 38.60 13.75 -5.76
N ASN A 74 38.34 12.91 -6.70
CA ASN A 74 37.14 12.08 -6.75
C ASN A 74 36.84 11.63 -5.33
N ASN A 75 35.73 12.07 -4.73
CA ASN A 75 35.33 11.85 -3.33
C ASN A 75 35.19 10.35 -2.96
N GLY A 76 36.04 9.46 -3.49
CA GLY A 76 35.96 8.00 -3.33
C GLY A 76 34.64 7.41 -3.79
N PHE A 77 33.90 8.13 -4.62
CA PHE A 77 32.63 7.70 -5.21
C PHE A 77 32.83 7.37 -6.68
N PHE A 78 32.65 6.10 -7.03
CA PHE A 78 32.70 5.62 -8.39
C PHE A 78 31.27 5.46 -8.95
N ALA A 79 31.01 5.98 -10.16
CA ALA A 79 29.73 5.83 -10.83
C ALA A 79 29.92 5.40 -12.27
N TYR A 80 29.21 4.35 -12.69
CA TYR A 80 29.29 3.85 -14.04
C TYR A 80 27.94 3.31 -14.55
N LEU A 81 27.62 3.63 -15.82
CA LEU A 81 26.45 3.10 -16.54
C LEU A 81 26.89 1.87 -17.34
N MET A 82 26.44 0.71 -16.90
CA MET A 82 26.74 -0.57 -17.57
C MET A 82 26.01 -0.69 -18.90
N ASN A 83 26.65 -1.30 -19.85
CA ASN A 83 26.07 -1.67 -21.15
C ASN A 83 26.72 -2.95 -21.69
N ARG A 84 26.19 -3.49 -22.78
CA ARG A 84 26.68 -4.76 -23.39
C ARG A 84 28.13 -4.68 -23.90
N PHE A 85 28.62 -3.47 -24.14
CA PHE A 85 29.96 -3.21 -24.64
C PHE A 85 30.92 -2.74 -23.55
N SER A 86 30.45 -2.65 -22.30
CA SER A 86 31.30 -2.26 -21.18
C SER A 86 32.51 -3.18 -21.08
N THR A 87 33.67 -2.56 -20.92
CA THR A 87 34.96 -3.27 -20.83
C THR A 87 35.47 -3.27 -19.38
N PRO A 88 36.28 -4.27 -18.98
CA PRO A 88 36.91 -4.24 -17.66
C PRO A 88 37.77 -3.01 -17.40
N GLU A 89 38.33 -2.39 -18.45
CA GLU A 89 39.16 -1.18 -18.38
C GLU A 89 38.40 0.03 -17.84
N GLU A 90 37.13 0.14 -18.20
CA GLU A 90 36.26 1.27 -17.79
C GLU A 90 35.84 1.19 -16.34
N ILE A 91 35.85 0.00 -15.75
CA ILE A 91 35.38 -0.27 -14.40
C ILE A 91 36.53 -0.50 -13.43
N PHE A 92 37.54 -1.27 -13.84
CA PHE A 92 38.66 -1.67 -12.98
C PHE A 92 39.96 -0.94 -13.29
N GLY A 93 39.97 -0.15 -14.35
CA GLY A 93 41.15 0.61 -14.80
C GLY A 93 41.88 -0.03 -15.98
N PRO A 94 42.60 0.79 -16.78
CA PRO A 94 43.36 0.33 -17.93
C PRO A 94 44.58 -0.51 -17.51
N ILE A 95 45.05 -1.38 -18.41
CA ILE A 95 46.25 -2.17 -18.17
C ILE A 95 47.46 -1.26 -18.03
N ASP A 96 48.29 -1.50 -17.02
CA ASP A 96 49.56 -0.80 -16.84
C ASP A 96 50.60 -1.32 -17.87
N ILE A 97 50.84 -0.51 -18.90
CA ILE A 97 51.76 -0.85 -19.97
C ILE A 97 53.22 -0.99 -19.46
N ALA A 98 53.58 -0.26 -18.39
CA ALA A 98 54.92 -0.34 -17.83
C ALA A 98 55.15 -1.67 -17.11
N GLU A 99 54.17 -2.16 -16.36
CA GLU A 99 54.21 -3.46 -15.71
C GLU A 99 54.04 -4.62 -16.72
N LEU A 100 53.20 -4.44 -17.75
CA LEU A 100 53.02 -5.43 -18.79
C LEU A 100 54.35 -5.71 -19.53
N LYS A 101 55.18 -4.70 -19.77
CA LYS A 101 56.54 -4.87 -20.34
C LYS A 101 57.47 -5.69 -19.45
N LYS A 102 57.16 -5.83 -18.16
CA LYS A 102 57.86 -6.68 -17.19
C LYS A 102 57.20 -8.05 -17.03
N ASN A 103 56.30 -8.44 -17.91
CA ASN A 103 55.47 -9.64 -17.83
C ASN A 103 54.49 -9.66 -16.63
N ASN A 104 54.16 -8.50 -16.04
CA ASN A 104 53.18 -8.39 -14.96
C ASN A 104 51.88 -7.80 -15.53
N LEU A 105 50.83 -8.58 -15.58
CA LEU A 105 49.52 -8.08 -15.99
C LEU A 105 48.85 -7.43 -14.77
N THR A 106 48.96 -6.10 -14.65
CA THR A 106 48.30 -5.28 -13.62
C THR A 106 47.59 -4.11 -14.27
N ARG A 107 46.66 -3.51 -13.52
CA ARG A 107 45.87 -2.37 -13.94
C ARG A 107 46.18 -1.12 -13.13
N LYS A 108 45.96 0.06 -13.71
CA LYS A 108 45.94 1.34 -13.02
C LYS A 108 44.57 1.55 -12.40
N THR A 109 44.44 1.28 -11.12
CA THR A 109 43.16 1.23 -10.43
C THR A 109 42.73 2.57 -9.80
N ASP A 110 43.62 3.57 -9.78
CA ASP A 110 43.31 4.88 -9.19
C ASP A 110 42.17 5.57 -9.93
N GLY A 111 41.12 5.96 -9.18
CA GLY A 111 39.90 6.58 -9.70
C GLY A 111 38.88 5.59 -10.26
N TYR A 112 39.16 4.28 -10.19
CA TYR A 112 38.24 3.21 -10.59
C TYR A 112 37.66 2.46 -9.39
N LEU A 113 36.73 1.53 -9.66
CA LEU A 113 36.04 0.78 -8.63
C LEU A 113 36.94 0.14 -7.56
N PRO A 114 38.11 -0.44 -7.89
CA PRO A 114 38.99 -1.06 -6.88
C PRO A 114 39.52 -0.12 -5.81
N THR A 115 39.48 1.19 -6.03
CA THR A 115 39.93 2.22 -5.06
C THR A 115 38.78 3.03 -4.46
N ALA A 116 37.53 2.74 -4.90
CA ALA A 116 36.36 3.47 -4.45
C ALA A 116 35.88 3.04 -3.05
N HIS A 117 35.40 4.00 -2.25
CA HIS A 117 34.72 3.73 -0.98
C HIS A 117 33.23 3.50 -1.18
N PHE A 118 32.62 4.15 -2.16
CA PHE A 118 31.24 3.99 -2.54
C PHE A 118 31.11 3.86 -4.06
N ALA A 119 30.19 3.01 -4.52
CA ALA A 119 29.96 2.84 -5.93
C ALA A 119 28.46 2.91 -6.29
N PHE A 120 28.20 3.48 -7.47
CA PHE A 120 26.90 3.41 -8.14
C PHE A 120 27.07 2.74 -9.50
N LEU A 121 26.40 1.61 -9.68
CA LEU A 121 26.44 0.80 -10.89
C LEU A 121 25.04 0.77 -11.51
N ASP A 122 24.83 1.54 -12.58
CA ASP A 122 23.54 1.60 -13.26
C ASP A 122 23.45 0.55 -14.37
N GLU A 123 22.23 0.05 -14.61
CA GLU A 123 21.91 -0.97 -15.61
C GLU A 123 22.78 -2.24 -15.46
N ILE A 124 22.98 -2.68 -14.21
CA ILE A 124 23.98 -3.69 -13.84
C ILE A 124 23.85 -5.00 -14.62
N TRP A 125 22.62 -5.43 -14.95
CA TRP A 125 22.37 -6.69 -15.66
C TRP A 125 22.76 -6.67 -17.14
N LYS A 126 23.04 -5.48 -17.71
CA LYS A 126 23.47 -5.34 -19.11
C LYS A 126 24.96 -5.60 -19.31
N SER A 127 25.70 -5.84 -18.23
CA SER A 127 27.14 -6.07 -18.30
C SER A 127 27.50 -7.51 -18.70
N SER A 128 28.76 -7.72 -19.14
CA SER A 128 29.23 -9.05 -19.48
C SER A 128 29.37 -9.94 -18.23
N PRO A 129 29.21 -11.29 -18.37
CA PRO A 129 29.38 -12.22 -17.25
C PRO A 129 30.76 -12.13 -16.57
N ALA A 130 31.81 -11.79 -17.33
CA ALA A 130 33.17 -11.66 -16.79
C ALA A 130 33.28 -10.49 -15.81
N ILE A 131 32.65 -9.34 -16.13
CA ILE A 131 32.59 -8.18 -15.26
C ILE A 131 31.75 -8.52 -14.02
N LEU A 132 30.57 -9.14 -14.20
CA LEU A 132 29.66 -9.48 -13.11
C LEU A 132 30.31 -10.47 -12.11
N ASN A 133 31.10 -11.43 -12.59
CA ASN A 133 31.87 -12.34 -11.72
C ASN A 133 32.95 -11.61 -10.91
N THR A 134 33.65 -10.65 -11.52
CA THR A 134 34.63 -9.82 -10.82
C THR A 134 33.94 -8.94 -9.76
N LEU A 135 32.79 -8.33 -10.09
CA LEU A 135 31.98 -7.57 -9.15
C LEU A 135 31.48 -8.44 -7.98
N LEU A 136 31.14 -9.70 -8.24
CA LEU A 136 30.75 -10.65 -7.22
C LEU A 136 31.84 -10.81 -6.14
N THR A 137 33.11 -10.93 -6.55
CA THR A 137 34.26 -11.04 -5.63
C THR A 137 34.48 -9.72 -4.88
N ILE A 138 34.43 -8.59 -5.57
CA ILE A 138 34.60 -7.26 -4.94
C ILE A 138 33.50 -7.00 -3.92
N ILE A 139 32.24 -7.25 -4.26
CA ILE A 139 31.10 -7.00 -3.38
C ILE A 139 31.10 -7.93 -2.17
N ASN A 140 31.51 -9.18 -2.35
CA ASN A 140 31.47 -10.20 -1.30
C ASN A 140 32.71 -10.18 -0.38
N GLU A 141 33.88 -10.19 -1.01
CA GLU A 141 35.15 -10.43 -0.32
C GLU A 141 35.95 -9.14 -0.08
N ARG A 142 35.51 -8.05 -0.70
CA ARG A 142 36.27 -6.79 -0.73
C ARG A 142 37.69 -6.97 -1.29
N ILE A 143 37.82 -7.88 -2.26
CA ILE A 143 39.09 -8.21 -2.91
C ILE A 143 38.89 -8.03 -4.41
N TYR A 144 39.85 -7.36 -5.02
CA TYR A 144 40.03 -7.29 -6.46
C TYR A 144 41.29 -8.06 -6.84
N ARG A 145 41.15 -9.03 -7.74
CA ARG A 145 42.29 -9.83 -8.25
C ARG A 145 42.90 -9.14 -9.47
N ASP A 146 44.12 -8.61 -9.29
CA ASP A 146 44.84 -7.92 -10.35
C ASP A 146 46.09 -8.74 -10.74
N GLY A 147 45.92 -9.54 -11.78
CA GLY A 147 46.92 -10.54 -12.18
C GLY A 147 47.17 -11.57 -11.03
N ASN A 148 48.35 -11.56 -10.47
CA ASN A 148 48.74 -12.45 -9.35
C ASN A 148 48.61 -11.82 -7.97
N LYS A 149 48.05 -10.63 -7.87
CA LYS A 149 47.90 -9.88 -6.62
C LYS A 149 46.44 -9.74 -6.21
N ASP A 150 46.14 -9.99 -4.96
CA ASP A 150 44.88 -9.67 -4.34
C ASP A 150 44.96 -8.28 -3.72
N ILE A 151 44.15 -7.33 -4.22
CA ILE A 151 44.06 -5.96 -3.75
C ILE A 151 42.84 -5.84 -2.85
N LYS A 152 43.01 -5.38 -1.61
CA LYS A 152 41.90 -5.09 -0.72
C LYS A 152 41.19 -3.82 -1.18
N VAL A 153 39.90 -3.93 -1.50
CA VAL A 153 39.06 -2.83 -1.97
C VAL A 153 38.46 -2.11 -0.76
N PRO A 154 38.60 -0.78 -0.61
CA PRO A 154 38.11 -0.03 0.55
C PRO A 154 36.58 0.19 0.53
N LEU A 155 35.87 -0.53 -0.30
CA LEU A 155 34.44 -0.35 -0.60
C LEU A 155 33.58 -0.51 0.65
N LYS A 156 32.81 0.52 1.00
CA LYS A 156 31.88 0.56 2.15
C LYS A 156 30.42 0.34 1.74
N GLY A 157 30.05 0.69 0.49
CA GLY A 157 28.69 0.48 0.00
C GLY A 157 28.61 0.49 -1.52
N VAL A 158 27.69 -0.32 -2.05
CA VAL A 158 27.38 -0.35 -3.49
C VAL A 158 25.88 -0.14 -3.70
N VAL A 159 25.55 0.82 -4.55
CA VAL A 159 24.21 1.02 -5.06
C VAL A 159 24.16 0.49 -6.48
N CYS A 160 23.44 -0.59 -6.68
CA CYS A 160 23.17 -1.14 -8.00
C CYS A 160 21.78 -0.68 -8.46
N ALA A 161 21.62 -0.42 -9.76
CA ALA A 161 20.34 -0.01 -10.30
C ALA A 161 20.05 -0.73 -11.61
N SER A 162 18.78 -0.98 -11.89
CA SER A 162 18.30 -1.47 -13.19
C SER A 162 16.81 -1.18 -13.35
N ASN A 163 16.33 -1.25 -14.58
CA ASN A 163 14.91 -1.25 -14.95
C ASN A 163 14.36 -2.66 -15.21
N GLU A 164 15.16 -3.67 -14.98
CA GLU A 164 14.82 -5.09 -15.14
C GLU A 164 15.44 -5.91 -14.01
N PHE A 165 14.82 -7.06 -13.69
CA PHE A 165 15.41 -8.06 -12.78
C PHE A 165 16.51 -8.85 -13.48
N PRO A 166 17.38 -9.55 -12.72
CA PRO A 166 18.37 -10.43 -13.33
C PRO A 166 17.67 -11.47 -14.20
N PRO A 167 18.12 -11.69 -15.44
CA PRO A 167 17.54 -12.71 -16.30
C PRO A 167 17.77 -14.11 -15.73
N ASP A 168 16.74 -14.96 -15.81
CA ASP A 168 16.77 -16.32 -15.31
C ASP A 168 17.86 -17.18 -16.01
N ASN A 169 18.41 -18.16 -15.28
CA ASN A 169 19.35 -19.16 -15.78
C ASN A 169 20.70 -18.63 -16.33
N GLN A 170 21.12 -17.43 -15.91
CA GLN A 170 22.42 -16.87 -16.27
C GLN A 170 23.44 -16.88 -15.13
N GLY A 171 23.12 -17.50 -13.98
CA GLY A 171 24.00 -17.58 -12.82
C GLY A 171 24.17 -16.24 -12.06
N LEU A 172 23.24 -15.30 -12.28
CA LEU A 172 23.27 -13.96 -11.67
C LEU A 172 22.59 -13.92 -10.32
N GLU A 173 21.86 -14.97 -9.94
CA GLU A 173 21.16 -15.11 -8.68
C GLU A 173 22.10 -14.92 -7.49
N ALA A 174 23.35 -15.41 -7.62
CA ALA A 174 24.37 -15.26 -6.60
C ALA A 174 24.80 -13.80 -6.38
N LEU A 175 24.84 -12.99 -7.41
CA LEU A 175 25.12 -11.56 -7.31
C LEU A 175 23.91 -10.80 -6.74
N TYR A 176 22.71 -11.15 -7.21
CA TYR A 176 21.46 -10.55 -6.75
C TYR A 176 21.18 -10.85 -5.26
N ASP A 177 21.47 -12.07 -4.79
CA ASP A 177 21.36 -12.44 -3.36
C ASP A 177 22.26 -11.60 -2.44
N ARG A 178 23.32 -10.98 -2.98
CA ARG A 178 24.22 -10.09 -2.22
C ARG A 178 23.74 -8.65 -2.15
N MET A 179 22.77 -8.29 -2.96
CA MET A 179 22.09 -7.01 -2.86
C MET A 179 20.97 -7.13 -1.82
N ILE A 180 21.35 -6.92 -0.56
CA ILE A 180 20.51 -7.23 0.61
C ILE A 180 19.30 -6.33 0.67
N LEU A 181 19.51 -5.03 0.56
CA LEU A 181 18.42 -4.06 0.45
C LEU A 181 17.92 -4.00 -0.99
N ARG A 182 16.63 -3.88 -1.14
CA ARG A 182 15.97 -3.72 -2.43
C ARG A 182 14.85 -2.72 -2.32
N TYR A 183 14.78 -1.83 -3.31
CA TYR A 183 13.76 -0.80 -3.31
C TYR A 183 13.26 -0.51 -4.72
N PHE A 184 11.94 -0.40 -4.84
CA PHE A 184 11.28 -0.01 -6.09
C PHE A 184 11.14 1.51 -6.16
N VAL A 185 11.87 2.13 -7.08
CA VAL A 185 11.85 3.59 -7.30
C VAL A 185 10.78 3.93 -8.32
N LYS A 186 9.56 4.17 -7.85
CA LYS A 186 8.43 4.53 -8.69
C LYS A 186 8.61 5.91 -9.36
N PRO A 187 7.90 6.22 -10.46
CA PRO A 187 7.72 7.62 -10.90
C PRO A 187 7.09 8.50 -9.81
N LEU A 188 7.04 9.82 -10.03
CA LEU A 188 6.33 10.71 -9.11
C LEU A 188 4.82 10.48 -9.23
N GLU A 189 4.16 10.21 -8.11
CA GLU A 189 2.72 9.94 -8.04
C GLU A 189 1.93 11.19 -7.63
N GLU A 190 2.48 12.01 -6.71
CA GLU A 190 1.80 13.19 -6.21
C GLU A 190 1.85 14.37 -7.19
N ARG A 191 0.69 14.86 -7.58
CA ARG A 191 0.52 16.00 -8.49
C ARG A 191 1.28 17.27 -8.04
N GLU A 192 1.29 17.55 -6.75
CA GLU A 192 1.98 18.75 -6.23
C GLU A 192 3.50 18.59 -6.27
N ASN A 193 4.03 17.40 -6.05
CA ASN A 193 5.45 17.11 -6.17
C ASN A 193 5.89 17.16 -7.63
N PHE A 194 5.07 16.69 -8.54
CA PHE A 194 5.30 16.82 -9.99
C PHE A 194 5.37 18.29 -10.40
N LYS A 195 4.45 19.15 -9.94
CA LYS A 195 4.50 20.60 -10.19
C LYS A 195 5.78 21.27 -9.62
N LYS A 196 6.22 20.82 -8.43
CA LYS A 196 7.46 21.33 -7.81
C LYS A 196 8.70 21.00 -8.63
N LEU A 197 8.70 19.86 -9.34
CA LEU A 197 9.80 19.45 -10.22
C LEU A 197 10.12 20.54 -11.27
N PHE A 198 9.10 21.15 -11.89
CA PHE A 198 9.28 22.22 -12.88
C PHE A 198 9.73 23.56 -12.29
N LYS A 199 9.47 23.78 -11.01
CA LYS A 199 9.84 25.01 -10.29
C LYS A 199 11.19 24.90 -9.59
N SER A 200 11.74 23.69 -9.45
CA SER A 200 12.98 23.45 -8.74
C SER A 200 14.18 24.02 -9.50
N LYS A 201 14.94 24.89 -8.86
CA LYS A 201 16.26 25.31 -9.37
C LYS A 201 17.30 24.25 -9.00
N LYS A 202 18.30 24.02 -9.86
CA LYS A 202 19.43 23.16 -9.51
C LYS A 202 20.11 23.74 -8.25
N SER A 203 19.99 23.01 -7.14
CA SER A 203 20.72 23.32 -5.91
C SER A 203 22.10 22.66 -6.02
N ASN A 204 23.13 23.49 -6.19
CA ASN A 204 24.50 23.00 -6.38
C ASN A 204 25.28 22.79 -5.06
N ASP A 205 24.77 23.21 -3.89
CA ASP A 205 25.53 23.22 -2.63
C ASP A 205 24.81 22.50 -1.47
N ILE A 206 24.36 21.28 -1.73
CA ILE A 206 23.82 20.45 -0.65
C ILE A 206 24.99 19.70 -0.02
N LYS A 207 25.37 20.08 1.20
CA LYS A 207 26.39 19.39 2.00
C LYS A 207 25.87 19.24 3.43
N PRO A 208 25.95 18.04 4.03
CA PRO A 208 25.70 17.87 5.47
C PRO A 208 26.67 18.73 6.29
N LEU A 209 26.18 19.24 7.42
CA LEU A 209 26.98 20.04 8.34
C LEU A 209 28.14 19.22 8.94
N GLU A 210 27.86 17.97 9.27
CA GLU A 210 28.81 17.04 9.89
C GLU A 210 28.83 15.69 9.17
N PRO A 211 29.57 15.55 8.05
CA PRO A 211 29.69 14.27 7.35
C PRO A 211 30.45 13.24 8.20
N PHE A 212 30.07 11.96 8.08
CA PHE A 212 30.71 10.87 8.80
C PHE A 212 32.06 10.51 8.16
N SER A 213 33.09 10.35 8.98
CA SER A 213 34.41 9.89 8.50
C SER A 213 34.41 8.39 8.22
N ILE A 214 35.37 7.92 7.40
CA ILE A 214 35.53 6.47 7.14
C ILE A 214 35.88 5.73 8.42
N SER A 215 36.66 6.32 9.32
CA SER A 215 36.99 5.75 10.64
C SER A 215 35.75 5.58 11.54
N GLU A 216 34.81 6.52 11.49
CA GLU A 216 33.52 6.39 12.19
C GLU A 216 32.70 5.22 11.63
N LEU A 217 32.65 5.04 10.29
CA LEU A 217 32.00 3.88 9.67
C LEU A 217 32.58 2.54 10.16
N GLU A 218 33.90 2.47 10.31
CA GLU A 218 34.55 1.27 10.83
C GLU A 218 34.20 1.02 12.30
N GLN A 219 34.13 2.08 13.11
CA GLN A 219 33.65 1.96 14.49
C GLN A 219 32.18 1.57 14.58
N ILE A 220 31.32 2.09 13.70
CA ILE A 220 29.91 1.70 13.61
C ILE A 220 29.80 0.21 13.28
N ALA A 221 30.55 -0.27 12.28
CA ALA A 221 30.55 -1.67 11.89
C ALA A 221 31.00 -2.63 13.02
N ILE A 222 31.94 -2.18 13.88
CA ILE A 222 32.38 -2.96 15.03
C ILE A 222 31.32 -2.93 16.14
N LYS A 223 30.85 -1.74 16.52
CA LYS A 223 29.90 -1.56 17.62
C LYS A 223 28.51 -2.16 17.33
N SER A 224 28.10 -2.19 16.06
CA SER A 224 26.81 -2.77 15.69
C SER A 224 26.73 -4.27 16.01
N GLN A 225 27.87 -4.97 16.06
CA GLN A 225 27.91 -6.40 16.40
C GLN A 225 27.56 -6.67 17.88
N ASP A 226 27.71 -5.68 18.75
CA ASP A 226 27.37 -5.77 20.17
C ASP A 226 25.88 -5.50 20.46
N ILE A 227 25.14 -4.98 19.47
CA ILE A 227 23.71 -4.71 19.58
C ILE A 227 22.94 -6.03 19.67
N LYS A 228 22.14 -6.17 20.71
CA LYS A 228 21.36 -7.37 20.98
C LYS A 228 20.00 -7.32 20.26
N PHE A 229 19.36 -8.47 20.20
CA PHE A 229 17.93 -8.55 19.86
C PHE A 229 17.14 -8.75 21.15
N GLU A 230 16.04 -8.04 21.32
CA GLU A 230 15.08 -8.39 22.35
C GLU A 230 14.51 -9.78 22.08
N GLN A 231 14.18 -10.53 23.14
CA GLN A 231 13.70 -11.92 22.99
C GLN A 231 12.43 -11.97 22.12
N ASN A 232 11.46 -11.11 22.39
CA ASN A 232 10.23 -11.01 21.58
C ASN A 232 10.54 -10.71 20.10
N THR A 233 11.48 -9.82 19.82
CA THR A 233 11.90 -9.49 18.44
C THR A 233 12.51 -10.70 17.74
N MET A 234 13.29 -11.50 18.46
CA MET A 234 13.86 -12.73 17.92
C MET A 234 12.79 -13.78 17.63
N ASP A 235 11.81 -13.92 18.51
CA ASP A 235 10.70 -14.85 18.34
C ASP A 235 9.88 -14.47 17.08
N LEU A 236 9.58 -13.20 16.88
CA LEU A 236 8.90 -12.71 15.66
C LEU A 236 9.69 -12.98 14.36
N ILE A 237 11.03 -12.90 14.40
CA ILE A 237 11.87 -13.28 13.24
C ILE A 237 11.75 -14.79 12.96
N CYS A 238 11.72 -15.61 14.00
CA CYS A 238 11.52 -17.05 13.87
C CYS A 238 10.14 -17.38 13.31
N ASP A 239 9.10 -16.68 13.75
CA ASP A 239 7.73 -16.83 13.26
C ASP A 239 7.64 -16.42 11.79
N LEU A 240 8.24 -15.29 11.42
CA LEU A 240 8.32 -14.86 10.01
C LEU A 240 8.98 -15.92 9.12
N LYS A 241 10.12 -16.49 9.57
CA LYS A 241 10.79 -17.58 8.85
C LYS A 241 9.87 -18.80 8.71
N SER A 242 9.17 -19.15 9.77
CA SER A 242 8.27 -20.31 9.81
C SER A 242 7.07 -20.12 8.89
N GLN A 243 6.47 -18.93 8.85
CA GLN A 243 5.35 -18.63 7.96
C GLN A 243 5.78 -18.63 6.49
N ILE A 244 6.98 -18.13 6.15
CA ILE A 244 7.54 -18.24 4.79
C ILE A 244 7.76 -19.72 4.40
N GLN A 245 8.23 -20.56 5.33
CA GLN A 245 8.37 -21.99 5.07
C GLN A 245 7.03 -22.68 4.87
N LEU A 246 6.03 -22.34 5.68
CA LEU A 246 4.67 -22.84 5.56
C LEU A 246 4.06 -22.46 4.20
N LEU A 247 4.21 -21.21 3.77
CA LEU A 247 3.78 -20.76 2.45
C LEU A 247 4.37 -21.61 1.32
N ASN A 248 5.65 -21.99 1.44
CA ASN A 248 6.32 -22.82 0.43
C ASN A 248 5.82 -24.27 0.41
N GLN A 249 5.35 -24.80 1.53
CA GLN A 249 4.99 -26.22 1.72
C GLN A 249 3.50 -26.49 1.62
N ASP A 250 2.66 -25.58 2.14
CA ASP A 250 1.22 -25.76 2.26
C ASP A 250 0.47 -24.99 1.17
N LYS A 251 -0.27 -25.74 0.33
CA LYS A 251 -1.06 -25.16 -0.76
C LYS A 251 -2.30 -24.41 -0.26
N GLU A 252 -2.93 -24.86 0.82
CA GLU A 252 -4.12 -24.22 1.39
C GLU A 252 -3.73 -22.89 2.06
N TYR A 253 -2.66 -22.87 2.86
CA TYR A 253 -2.13 -21.64 3.44
C TYR A 253 -1.74 -20.61 2.36
N ARG A 254 -1.22 -21.08 1.23
CA ARG A 254 -0.84 -20.21 0.10
C ARG A 254 -2.01 -19.47 -0.52
N LYS A 255 -3.22 -20.05 -0.50
CA LYS A 255 -4.44 -19.40 -1.05
C LYS A 255 -4.81 -18.11 -0.31
N GLU A 256 -4.38 -17.92 0.94
CA GLU A 256 -4.58 -16.68 1.70
C GLU A 256 -3.79 -15.51 1.11
N PHE A 257 -2.73 -15.79 0.35
CA PHE A 257 -1.81 -14.79 -0.18
C PHE A 257 -1.89 -14.63 -1.70
N LEU A 258 -2.27 -15.69 -2.40
CA LEU A 258 -2.22 -15.79 -3.86
C LEU A 258 -3.51 -16.38 -4.43
N SER A 259 -4.05 -15.70 -5.44
CA SER A 259 -5.20 -16.18 -6.21
C SER A 259 -4.82 -17.13 -7.36
N SER A 260 -3.54 -17.26 -7.70
CA SER A 260 -3.06 -18.12 -8.80
C SER A 260 -2.40 -19.40 -8.31
N ASP A 261 -2.52 -20.49 -9.08
CA ASP A 261 -1.81 -21.75 -8.82
C ASP A 261 -0.31 -21.70 -9.21
N GLU A 262 0.09 -20.70 -9.98
CA GLU A 262 1.49 -20.49 -10.35
C GLU A 262 2.22 -19.80 -9.22
N TYR A 263 3.11 -20.51 -8.56
CA TYR A 263 3.89 -20.03 -7.43
C TYR A 263 5.35 -20.46 -7.54
N LYS A 264 6.26 -19.48 -7.45
CA LYS A 264 7.70 -19.71 -7.29
C LYS A 264 8.03 -19.63 -5.80
N PRO A 265 8.58 -20.71 -5.21
CA PRO A 265 8.91 -20.71 -3.78
C PRO A 265 9.87 -19.57 -3.39
N ILE A 266 9.54 -18.84 -2.32
CA ILE A 266 10.39 -17.78 -1.79
C ILE A 266 11.53 -18.42 -1.00
N TYR A 267 12.75 -18.30 -1.52
CA TYR A 267 13.95 -18.81 -0.87
C TYR A 267 14.79 -17.67 -0.28
N ILE A 268 15.07 -17.76 1.01
CA ILE A 268 15.91 -16.81 1.74
C ILE A 268 17.05 -17.60 2.37
N SER A 269 18.29 -17.34 1.92
CA SER A 269 19.47 -18.03 2.41
C SER A 269 19.78 -17.66 3.87
N ASP A 270 20.41 -18.60 4.63
CA ASP A 270 20.86 -18.32 6.01
C ASP A 270 21.88 -17.15 6.05
N ARG A 271 22.68 -17.02 4.97
CA ARG A 271 23.55 -15.86 4.78
C ARG A 271 22.74 -14.57 4.75
N ARG A 272 21.65 -14.55 4.01
CA ARG A 272 20.81 -13.36 3.87
C ARG A 272 20.16 -13.01 5.20
N TRP A 273 19.63 -13.99 5.94
CA TRP A 273 19.12 -13.77 7.30
C TRP A 273 20.16 -13.14 8.22
N LYS A 274 21.41 -13.64 8.20
CA LYS A 274 22.51 -13.06 8.97
C LYS A 274 22.80 -11.61 8.57
N GLN A 275 22.81 -11.31 7.29
CA GLN A 275 23.05 -9.94 6.80
C GLN A 275 21.88 -8.99 7.10
N CYS A 276 20.65 -9.49 7.12
CA CYS A 276 19.49 -8.75 7.63
C CYS A 276 19.68 -8.40 9.11
N ALA A 277 20.10 -9.36 9.94
CA ALA A 277 20.37 -9.11 11.35
C ALA A 277 21.44 -8.01 11.54
N GLU A 278 22.56 -8.09 10.82
CA GLU A 278 23.63 -7.08 10.88
C GLU A 278 23.14 -5.67 10.48
N LEU A 279 22.21 -5.60 9.51
CA LEU A 279 21.62 -4.34 9.09
C LEU A 279 20.67 -3.77 10.13
N LEU A 280 19.81 -4.60 10.74
CA LEU A 280 18.94 -4.20 11.84
C LEU A 280 19.73 -3.73 13.06
N GLN A 281 20.82 -4.42 13.41
CA GLN A 281 21.75 -4.03 14.47
C GLN A 281 22.39 -2.66 14.17
N THR A 282 22.80 -2.43 12.92
CA THR A 282 23.34 -1.12 12.51
C THR A 282 22.28 -0.01 12.62
N ALA A 283 21.04 -0.28 12.21
CA ALA A 283 19.95 0.68 12.33
C ALA A 283 19.64 1.03 13.80
N ALA A 284 19.64 0.03 14.69
CA ALA A 284 19.44 0.23 16.12
C ALA A 284 20.57 1.05 16.77
N LEU A 285 21.85 0.73 16.47
CA LEU A 285 22.99 1.51 16.94
C LEU A 285 22.90 2.97 16.49
N LEU A 286 22.57 3.21 15.23
CA LEU A 286 22.43 4.54 14.64
C LEU A 286 21.19 5.29 15.12
N SER A 287 20.33 4.62 15.86
CA SER A 287 19.19 5.18 16.59
C SER A 287 19.50 5.40 18.08
N ASP A 288 20.81 5.35 18.46
CA ASP A 288 21.32 5.45 19.84
C ASP A 288 20.70 4.42 20.80
N ARG A 289 20.45 3.18 20.31
CA ARG A 289 19.90 2.05 21.08
C ARG A 289 20.90 0.90 21.20
N ASP A 290 20.74 0.08 22.23
CA ASP A 290 21.55 -1.09 22.53
C ASP A 290 20.89 -2.43 22.14
N ALA A 291 19.65 -2.36 21.64
CA ALA A 291 18.90 -3.51 21.15
C ALA A 291 18.10 -3.20 19.88
N VAL A 292 17.91 -4.23 19.07
CA VAL A 292 16.94 -4.26 17.96
C VAL A 292 15.57 -4.51 18.57
N GLU A 293 14.65 -3.62 18.29
CA GLU A 293 13.29 -3.65 18.80
C GLU A 293 12.29 -4.09 17.71
N ARG A 294 11.08 -4.46 18.12
CA ARG A 294 10.01 -4.98 17.24
C ARG A 294 9.76 -4.11 16.01
N TYR A 295 9.74 -2.79 16.15
CA TYR A 295 9.44 -1.89 15.03
C TYR A 295 10.55 -1.83 13.97
N ASP A 296 11.78 -2.22 14.31
CA ASP A 296 12.86 -2.30 13.31
C ASP A 296 12.60 -3.41 12.29
N LEU A 297 11.78 -4.40 12.64
CA LEU A 297 11.44 -5.51 11.76
C LEU A 297 10.69 -5.06 10.49
N ALA A 298 10.07 -3.88 10.49
CA ALA A 298 9.49 -3.31 9.28
C ALA A 298 10.51 -3.16 8.13
N LEU A 299 11.79 -2.94 8.45
CA LEU A 299 12.86 -2.91 7.44
C LEU A 299 12.99 -4.25 6.68
N LEU A 300 12.54 -5.37 7.25
CA LEU A 300 12.57 -6.67 6.57
C LEU A 300 11.72 -6.69 5.29
N ALA A 301 10.71 -5.83 5.18
CA ALA A 301 9.95 -5.62 3.95
C ALA A 301 10.82 -5.17 2.77
N HIS A 302 12.00 -4.58 3.03
CA HIS A 302 12.96 -4.17 2.01
C HIS A 302 14.12 -5.15 1.82
N LEU A 303 14.14 -6.26 2.58
CA LEU A 303 15.28 -7.18 2.66
C LEU A 303 14.99 -8.58 2.13
N LEU A 304 13.75 -9.05 2.18
CA LEU A 304 13.45 -10.49 2.04
C LEU A 304 12.86 -10.91 0.70
N TRP A 305 12.50 -10.00 -0.19
CA TRP A 305 11.91 -10.30 -1.49
C TRP A 305 12.92 -10.40 -2.62
N SER A 306 12.56 -11.05 -3.72
CA SER A 306 13.38 -11.22 -4.92
C SER A 306 12.64 -10.81 -6.21
N SER A 307 11.33 -10.71 -6.19
CA SER A 307 10.46 -10.22 -7.26
C SER A 307 9.42 -9.24 -6.70
N GLU A 308 8.62 -8.62 -7.55
CA GLU A 308 7.52 -7.75 -7.12
C GLU A 308 6.43 -8.55 -6.41
N GLU A 309 6.14 -9.76 -6.90
CA GLU A 309 5.18 -10.66 -6.28
C GLU A 309 5.65 -11.09 -4.88
N ASP A 310 6.93 -11.49 -4.74
CA ASP A 310 7.51 -11.81 -3.42
C ASP A 310 7.35 -10.66 -2.44
N LYS A 311 7.53 -9.41 -2.90
CA LYS A 311 7.44 -8.21 -2.05
C LYS A 311 6.07 -8.12 -1.41
N VAL A 312 5.00 -8.22 -2.19
CA VAL A 312 3.61 -8.16 -1.70
C VAL A 312 3.33 -9.27 -0.69
N ILE A 313 3.81 -10.49 -0.96
CA ILE A 313 3.64 -11.63 -0.08
C ILE A 313 4.40 -11.41 1.24
N ILE A 314 5.66 -11.00 1.16
CA ILE A 314 6.49 -10.76 2.35
C ILE A 314 5.90 -9.63 3.21
N GLU A 315 5.39 -8.56 2.61
CA GLU A 315 4.72 -7.48 3.34
C GLU A 315 3.48 -7.99 4.09
N LYS A 316 2.66 -8.83 3.45
CA LYS A 316 1.49 -9.46 4.10
C LYS A 316 1.89 -10.40 5.24
N ILE A 317 2.88 -11.27 5.03
CA ILE A 317 3.34 -12.18 6.09
C ILE A 317 3.92 -11.38 7.26
N LEU A 318 4.74 -10.38 6.98
CA LEU A 318 5.33 -9.51 8.01
C LEU A 318 4.24 -8.76 8.78
N PHE A 319 3.22 -8.27 8.08
CA PHE A 319 2.04 -7.67 8.70
C PHE A 319 1.34 -8.67 9.64
N ASN A 320 1.09 -9.89 9.21
CA ASN A 320 0.46 -10.92 10.04
C ASN A 320 1.32 -11.21 11.30
N VAL A 321 2.63 -11.45 11.12
CA VAL A 321 3.55 -11.73 12.23
C VAL A 321 3.60 -10.57 13.24
N LEU A 322 3.62 -9.32 12.75
CA LEU A 322 3.62 -8.15 13.62
C LEU A 322 2.26 -7.94 14.31
N ASN A 323 1.19 -8.57 13.86
CA ASN A 323 -0.13 -8.45 14.46
C ASN A 323 -0.57 -9.69 15.25
N GLU A 324 0.04 -10.85 15.02
CA GLU A 324 -0.21 -12.04 15.82
C GLU A 324 0.14 -11.78 17.30
N ASN A 325 -0.76 -12.20 18.19
CA ASN A 325 -0.63 -12.04 19.65
C ASN A 325 -0.55 -10.58 20.11
N SER A 326 -1.44 -9.70 19.59
CA SER A 326 -1.57 -8.38 20.18
C SER A 326 -1.96 -8.52 21.66
N ASN A 327 -1.43 -7.63 22.52
CA ASN A 327 -1.74 -7.63 23.95
C ASN A 327 -3.24 -7.44 24.25
N PHE A 328 -4.04 -7.12 23.23
CA PHE A 328 -5.45 -6.78 23.35
C PHE A 328 -6.39 -7.87 22.81
N ASP A 329 -5.87 -8.95 22.21
CA ASP A 329 -6.66 -9.97 21.55
C ASP A 329 -7.63 -10.67 22.50
N SER A 330 -7.22 -10.95 23.73
CA SER A 330 -8.07 -11.60 24.73
C SER A 330 -9.21 -10.70 25.16
N GLU A 331 -8.94 -9.42 25.39
CA GLU A 331 -9.93 -8.42 25.81
C GLU A 331 -10.91 -8.11 24.68
N LEU A 332 -10.40 -8.00 23.45
CA LEU A 332 -11.20 -7.79 22.25
C LEU A 332 -12.11 -8.98 21.96
N LYS A 333 -11.59 -10.21 22.08
CA LYS A 333 -12.39 -11.42 21.94
C LYS A 333 -13.52 -11.49 22.99
N ALA A 334 -13.20 -11.20 24.24
CA ALA A 334 -14.20 -11.13 25.31
C ALA A 334 -15.28 -10.07 25.01
N LEU A 335 -14.88 -8.90 24.50
CA LEU A 335 -15.81 -7.84 24.12
C LEU A 335 -16.75 -8.27 23.00
N LYS A 336 -16.22 -8.95 21.95
CA LYS A 336 -17.01 -9.50 20.83
C LYS A 336 -18.01 -10.56 21.33
N GLU A 337 -17.57 -11.45 22.21
CA GLU A 337 -18.43 -12.49 22.81
C GLU A 337 -19.53 -11.87 23.69
N ASP A 338 -19.20 -10.86 24.46
CA ASP A 338 -20.15 -10.14 25.31
C ASP A 338 -21.23 -9.41 24.48
N ASN A 339 -20.85 -8.73 23.40
CA ASN A 339 -21.79 -8.08 22.48
C ASN A 339 -22.69 -9.09 21.78
N LEU A 340 -22.14 -10.22 21.31
CA LEU A 340 -22.91 -11.29 20.70
C LEU A 340 -23.91 -11.90 21.70
N ASN A 341 -23.49 -12.14 22.94
CA ASN A 341 -24.35 -12.64 23.99
C ASN A 341 -25.47 -11.66 24.32
N LEU A 342 -25.17 -10.37 24.40
CA LEU A 342 -26.17 -9.34 24.61
C LEU A 342 -27.17 -9.29 23.44
N LYS A 343 -26.70 -9.33 22.20
CA LYS A 343 -27.56 -9.40 21.01
C LYS A 343 -28.53 -10.60 21.11
N ASN A 344 -28.02 -11.79 21.38
CA ASN A 344 -28.83 -13.00 21.51
C ASN A 344 -29.86 -12.91 22.66
N LEU A 345 -29.49 -12.28 23.77
CA LEU A 345 -30.40 -12.05 24.89
C LEU A 345 -31.52 -11.06 24.54
N ILE A 346 -31.19 -9.98 23.83
CA ILE A 346 -32.14 -8.99 23.33
C ILE A 346 -33.11 -9.66 22.34
N GLU A 347 -32.62 -10.37 21.33
CA GLU A 347 -33.43 -11.07 20.34
C GLU A 347 -34.38 -12.08 21.00
N LYS A 348 -33.89 -12.87 21.93
CA LYS A 348 -34.70 -13.92 22.62
C LYS A 348 -35.78 -13.32 23.53
N ASN A 349 -35.46 -12.26 24.26
CA ASN A 349 -36.32 -11.78 25.34
C ASN A 349 -37.20 -10.59 24.92
N LEU A 350 -36.70 -9.72 24.03
CA LEU A 350 -37.38 -8.51 23.59
C LEU A 350 -38.14 -8.69 22.26
N TYR A 351 -37.88 -9.77 21.51
CA TYR A 351 -38.55 -10.05 20.25
C TYR A 351 -39.32 -11.38 20.26
N SER A 352 -40.38 -11.45 19.48
CA SER A 352 -41.15 -12.68 19.21
C SER A 352 -40.42 -13.54 18.16
N PRO A 353 -40.72 -14.84 18.01
CA PRO A 353 -40.10 -15.69 17.00
C PRO A 353 -40.29 -15.24 15.56
N ASN A 354 -41.24 -14.35 15.31
CA ASN A 354 -41.51 -13.72 14.00
C ASN A 354 -40.84 -12.32 13.84
N GLY A 355 -39.87 -11.99 14.72
CA GLY A 355 -39.09 -10.75 14.65
C GLY A 355 -39.83 -9.49 15.13
N LYS A 356 -41.08 -9.60 15.60
CA LYS A 356 -41.81 -8.42 16.10
C LYS A 356 -41.44 -8.08 17.55
N PRO A 357 -41.25 -6.78 17.90
CA PRO A 357 -40.97 -6.36 19.27
C PRO A 357 -42.07 -6.83 20.26
N LYS A 358 -41.68 -7.38 21.37
CA LYS A 358 -42.60 -7.72 22.48
C LYS A 358 -42.82 -6.48 23.32
N LYS A 359 -44.03 -6.34 23.88
CA LYS A 359 -44.27 -5.38 24.96
C LYS A 359 -43.58 -5.90 26.24
N VAL A 360 -42.56 -5.19 26.72
CA VAL A 360 -41.73 -5.60 27.87
C VAL A 360 -41.99 -4.75 29.07
N ASP A 361 -41.67 -5.26 30.28
CA ASP A 361 -41.68 -4.48 31.51
C ASP A 361 -40.53 -3.45 31.52
N ASN A 362 -40.76 -2.31 32.14
CA ASN A 362 -39.74 -1.25 32.34
C ASN A 362 -38.49 -1.79 33.06
N ASN A 363 -38.63 -2.74 33.97
CA ASN A 363 -37.48 -3.30 34.69
C ASN A 363 -36.60 -4.12 33.76
N ASP A 364 -37.21 -4.91 32.88
CA ASP A 364 -36.46 -5.71 31.88
C ASP A 364 -35.77 -4.79 30.85
N LYS A 365 -36.48 -3.78 30.33
CA LYS A 365 -35.90 -2.76 29.46
C LYS A 365 -34.71 -2.07 30.11
N ASN A 366 -34.85 -1.58 31.33
CA ASN A 366 -33.79 -0.89 32.06
C ASN A 366 -32.58 -1.81 32.33
N LYS A 367 -32.82 -3.09 32.61
CA LYS A 367 -31.76 -4.09 32.77
C LYS A 367 -30.88 -4.22 31.52
N TYR A 368 -31.49 -4.42 30.33
CA TYR A 368 -30.73 -4.54 29.10
C TYR A 368 -30.08 -3.22 28.69
N LEU A 369 -30.72 -2.10 28.94
CA LEU A 369 -30.15 -0.78 28.75
C LEU A 369 -28.89 -0.57 29.59
N GLN A 370 -28.93 -0.98 30.88
CA GLN A 370 -27.75 -0.90 31.74
C GLN A 370 -26.60 -1.80 31.21
N ILE A 371 -26.92 -3.04 30.79
CA ILE A 371 -25.92 -3.94 30.24
C ILE A 371 -25.29 -3.36 28.97
N SER A 372 -26.08 -2.75 28.06
CA SER A 372 -25.57 -2.10 26.85
C SER A 372 -24.63 -0.94 27.21
N LYS A 373 -25.01 -0.09 28.19
CA LYS A 373 -24.16 1.02 28.66
C LYS A 373 -22.85 0.53 29.29
N ASP A 374 -22.93 -0.56 30.05
CA ASP A 374 -21.75 -1.16 30.68
C ASP A 374 -20.80 -1.71 29.59
N GLN A 375 -21.33 -2.32 28.51
CA GLN A 375 -20.54 -2.77 27.37
C GLN A 375 -19.88 -1.60 26.63
N ILE A 376 -20.61 -0.54 26.34
CA ILE A 376 -20.04 0.68 25.72
C ILE A 376 -18.93 1.26 26.60
N THR A 377 -19.13 1.29 27.90
CA THR A 377 -18.12 1.78 28.86
C THR A 377 -16.87 0.89 28.85
N LYS A 378 -17.05 -0.44 28.86
CA LYS A 378 -15.97 -1.43 28.78
C LYS A 378 -15.19 -1.27 27.47
N ALA A 379 -15.88 -1.14 26.34
CA ALA A 379 -15.26 -0.94 25.03
C ALA A 379 -14.50 0.40 24.95
N ASN A 380 -15.05 1.49 25.46
CA ASN A 380 -14.35 2.78 25.50
C ASN A 380 -13.12 2.74 26.41
N ASN A 381 -13.15 2.02 27.53
CA ASN A 381 -11.99 1.83 28.39
C ASN A 381 -10.87 1.06 27.65
N LEU A 382 -11.22 -0.02 26.94
CA LEU A 382 -10.29 -0.77 26.11
C LEU A 382 -9.70 0.12 25.00
N LYS A 383 -10.55 0.88 24.30
CA LYS A 383 -10.11 1.86 23.29
C LYS A 383 -9.08 2.84 23.85
N ASN A 384 -9.39 3.47 24.98
CA ASN A 384 -8.50 4.45 25.62
C ASN A 384 -7.17 3.81 26.03
N ASN A 385 -7.18 2.56 26.50
CA ASN A 385 -5.97 1.80 26.82
C ASN A 385 -5.12 1.57 25.59
N ILE A 386 -5.73 1.08 24.49
CA ILE A 386 -5.04 0.87 23.23
C ILE A 386 -4.48 2.19 22.69
N GLU A 387 -5.25 3.28 22.71
CA GLU A 387 -4.80 4.61 22.26
C GLU A 387 -3.60 5.12 23.07
N ALA A 388 -3.62 4.93 24.39
CA ALA A 388 -2.49 5.31 25.25
C ALA A 388 -1.22 4.52 24.92
N GLU A 389 -1.34 3.20 24.78
CA GLU A 389 -0.21 2.35 24.39
C GLU A 389 0.27 2.64 22.96
N PHE A 390 -0.63 2.92 22.03
CA PHE A 390 -0.30 3.38 20.68
C PHE A 390 0.54 4.65 20.68
N GLN A 391 0.12 5.68 21.44
CA GLN A 391 0.87 6.94 21.52
C GLN A 391 2.24 6.73 22.17
N LYS A 392 2.34 5.87 23.18
CA LYS A 392 3.60 5.51 23.81
C LYS A 392 4.52 4.77 22.84
N ALA A 393 4.00 3.76 22.12
CA ALA A 393 4.73 3.03 21.11
C ALA A 393 5.21 3.96 19.99
N LYS A 394 4.32 4.82 19.47
CA LYS A 394 4.66 5.80 18.43
C LYS A 394 5.77 6.76 18.87
N ALA A 395 5.75 7.22 20.12
CA ALA A 395 6.77 8.11 20.68
C ALA A 395 8.11 7.38 20.93
N SER A 396 8.10 6.06 21.11
CA SER A 396 9.31 5.27 21.31
C SER A 396 10.06 4.97 20.01
N ILE A 397 9.41 5.07 18.84
CA ILE A 397 10.05 4.81 17.55
C ILE A 397 11.08 5.89 17.24
N LYS A 398 12.35 5.54 17.38
CA LYS A 398 13.49 6.45 17.17
C LYS A 398 14.27 6.18 15.90
N ASN A 399 13.98 5.08 15.18
CA ASN A 399 14.74 4.68 14.00
C ASN A 399 14.56 5.68 12.83
N PRO A 400 15.60 6.45 12.45
CA PRO A 400 15.49 7.48 11.42
C PRO A 400 15.39 6.91 10.00
N PHE A 401 15.64 5.62 9.81
CA PHE A 401 15.61 4.95 8.51
C PHE A 401 14.24 4.44 8.14
N LEU A 402 13.29 4.34 9.09
CA LEU A 402 11.93 3.94 8.80
C LEU A 402 11.19 5.01 7.98
N SER A 403 10.48 4.56 6.97
CA SER A 403 9.51 5.38 6.24
C SER A 403 8.22 5.54 7.05
N GLN A 404 7.29 6.37 6.56
CA GLN A 404 5.97 6.48 7.16
C GLN A 404 5.22 5.13 7.09
N ASN A 405 5.33 4.42 5.96
CA ASN A 405 4.73 3.12 5.76
C ASN A 405 5.32 2.05 6.72
N ASP A 406 6.64 2.07 6.93
CA ASP A 406 7.29 1.16 7.90
C ASP A 406 6.80 1.43 9.33
N ILE A 407 6.60 2.70 9.68
CA ILE A 407 6.05 3.09 10.98
C ILE A 407 4.60 2.61 11.12
N GLU A 408 3.78 2.80 10.11
CA GLU A 408 2.39 2.32 10.08
C GLU A 408 2.32 0.80 10.18
N LEU A 409 3.16 0.08 9.43
CA LEU A 409 3.29 -1.37 9.54
C LEU A 409 3.67 -1.79 10.97
N SER A 410 4.64 -1.13 11.58
CA SER A 410 5.10 -1.42 12.93
C SER A 410 4.03 -1.19 14.00
N LEU A 411 3.13 -0.24 13.77
CA LEU A 411 2.05 0.15 14.68
C LEU A 411 0.71 -0.53 14.37
N SER A 412 0.67 -1.39 13.36
CA SER A 412 -0.56 -2.08 12.93
C SER A 412 -1.20 -2.92 14.06
N SER A 413 -0.39 -3.50 14.96
CA SER A 413 -0.85 -4.21 16.16
C SER A 413 -1.65 -3.37 17.17
N TYR A 414 -1.68 -2.06 17.00
CA TYR A 414 -2.54 -1.14 17.75
C TYR A 414 -3.69 -0.62 16.90
N THR A 415 -3.43 -0.30 15.63
CA THR A 415 -4.44 0.31 14.75
C THR A 415 -5.54 -0.67 14.36
N LEU A 416 -5.23 -1.95 14.17
CA LEU A 416 -6.24 -2.98 13.94
C LEU A 416 -7.18 -3.18 15.14
N PRO A 417 -6.67 -3.46 16.35
CA PRO A 417 -7.52 -3.54 17.54
C PRO A 417 -8.34 -2.27 17.77
N LEU A 418 -7.80 -1.08 17.50
CA LEU A 418 -8.56 0.17 17.59
C LEU A 418 -9.74 0.22 16.63
N LYS A 419 -9.54 -0.22 15.37
CA LYS A 419 -10.63 -0.33 14.38
C LYS A 419 -11.68 -1.33 14.86
N GLU A 420 -11.27 -2.48 15.36
CA GLU A 420 -12.18 -3.51 15.84
C GLU A 420 -12.96 -3.08 17.10
N VAL A 421 -12.30 -2.45 18.07
CA VAL A 421 -12.98 -1.91 19.28
C VAL A 421 -13.98 -0.83 18.89
N ASN A 422 -13.66 0.05 17.94
CA ASN A 422 -14.61 1.03 17.44
C ASN A 422 -15.86 0.38 16.84
N ASN A 423 -15.69 -0.69 16.05
CA ASN A 423 -16.80 -1.46 15.50
C ASN A 423 -17.64 -2.11 16.63
N GLU A 424 -16.99 -2.64 17.67
CA GLU A 424 -17.74 -3.20 18.82
C GLU A 424 -18.46 -2.12 19.66
N ILE A 425 -17.92 -0.90 19.72
CA ILE A 425 -18.61 0.25 20.31
C ILE A 425 -19.88 0.59 19.52
N LEU A 426 -19.78 0.59 18.18
CA LEU A 426 -20.92 0.83 17.31
C LEU A 426 -21.99 -0.22 17.52
N LYS A 427 -21.64 -1.52 17.46
CA LYS A 427 -22.58 -2.62 17.73
C LYS A 427 -23.27 -2.50 19.11
N ALA A 428 -22.49 -2.17 20.15
CA ALA A 428 -23.08 -1.99 21.49
C ALA A 428 -24.05 -0.81 21.56
N LYS A 429 -23.75 0.30 20.83
CA LYS A 429 -24.67 1.45 20.70
C LYS A 429 -25.93 1.11 19.90
N GLU A 430 -25.80 0.31 18.84
CA GLU A 430 -26.95 -0.20 18.10
C GLU A 430 -27.86 -1.05 19.01
N LEU A 431 -27.28 -1.95 19.81
CA LEU A 431 -28.03 -2.73 20.79
C LEU A 431 -28.68 -1.85 21.87
N GLU A 432 -28.00 -0.80 22.33
CA GLU A 432 -28.56 0.20 23.23
C GLU A 432 -29.78 0.88 22.62
N ASN A 433 -29.69 1.34 21.38
CA ASN A 433 -30.77 2.00 20.64
C ASN A 433 -31.96 1.05 20.44
N ILE A 434 -31.71 -0.21 20.03
CA ILE A 434 -32.74 -1.26 19.92
C ILE A 434 -33.51 -1.41 21.23
N VAL A 435 -32.84 -1.45 22.36
CA VAL A 435 -33.45 -1.56 23.69
C VAL A 435 -34.21 -0.26 24.07
N GLU A 436 -33.67 0.89 23.77
CA GLU A 436 -34.32 2.17 24.00
C GLU A 436 -35.64 2.32 23.25
N ASN A 437 -35.73 1.83 22.05
CA ASN A 437 -36.92 1.90 21.19
C ASN A 437 -37.95 0.76 21.44
N GLN A 438 -37.72 -0.14 22.41
CA GLN A 438 -38.68 -1.21 22.73
C GLN A 438 -40.00 -0.66 23.26
N PRO A 439 -41.18 -1.10 22.77
CA PRO A 439 -42.47 -0.65 23.22
C PRO A 439 -42.72 -1.13 24.66
N VAL A 440 -43.11 -0.18 25.53
CA VAL A 440 -43.43 -0.45 26.94
C VAL A 440 -44.95 -0.49 27.13
N ASN A 441 -45.44 -1.27 28.11
CA ASN A 441 -46.87 -1.30 28.48
C ASN A 441 -47.37 0.05 28.98
N GLU A 442 -48.48 0.55 28.43
CA GLU A 442 -48.99 1.93 28.46
C GLU A 442 -49.36 2.52 29.81
N LYS A 443 -48.76 2.18 30.94
CA LYS A 443 -49.06 2.87 32.20
C LYS A 443 -48.09 4.00 32.57
N LEU A 444 -47.04 4.25 31.78
CA LEU A 444 -46.06 5.32 32.03
C LEU A 444 -45.47 5.89 30.74
N LYS A 445 -46.32 6.44 29.85
CA LYS A 445 -45.87 7.37 28.81
C LYS A 445 -45.72 8.75 29.42
N LYS A 446 -44.51 9.08 29.88
CA LYS A 446 -43.99 10.46 29.87
C LYS A 446 -42.49 10.43 29.99
N ALA A 447 -41.87 10.98 28.96
CA ALA A 447 -40.47 11.35 28.78
C ALA A 447 -39.53 10.27 28.20
N SER A 448 -39.38 10.27 26.91
CA SER A 448 -38.19 10.34 26.03
C SER A 448 -38.48 9.73 24.69
N SER A 449 -38.84 10.54 23.74
CA SER A 449 -38.83 10.22 22.31
C SER A 449 -38.06 11.35 21.60
N ALA A 450 -36.86 11.07 21.13
CA ALA A 450 -36.44 11.70 19.90
C ALA A 450 -37.24 10.98 18.80
N GLU A 451 -38.51 11.36 18.65
CA GLU A 451 -39.35 10.90 17.57
C GLU A 451 -38.79 11.47 16.27
N TYR A 452 -38.54 10.59 15.27
CA TYR A 452 -38.47 11.07 13.90
C TYR A 452 -39.69 11.97 13.65
N LYS A 453 -39.45 13.10 13.02
CA LYS A 453 -40.51 14.07 12.78
C LYS A 453 -41.38 13.64 11.60
N TYR A 454 -40.83 12.83 10.70
CA TYR A 454 -41.41 12.40 9.46
C TYR A 454 -41.33 10.88 9.33
N HIS A 455 -42.44 10.23 8.97
CA HIS A 455 -42.58 8.76 8.82
C HIS A 455 -43.19 8.46 7.46
N PRO A 456 -42.46 8.59 6.34
CA PRO A 456 -42.99 8.25 5.04
C PRO A 456 -43.22 6.74 4.93
N GLU A 457 -44.40 6.36 4.49
CA GLU A 457 -44.78 4.96 4.21
C GLU A 457 -44.51 4.56 2.75
N THR A 458 -44.32 5.56 1.89
CA THR A 458 -44.12 5.37 0.46
C THR A 458 -42.84 6.11 -0.03
N LYS A 459 -42.28 5.62 -1.14
CA LYS A 459 -41.18 6.29 -1.82
C LYS A 459 -41.51 7.71 -2.23
N GLU A 460 -42.74 7.97 -2.71
CA GLU A 460 -43.21 9.26 -3.15
C GLU A 460 -43.23 10.27 -1.98
N GLU A 461 -43.69 9.85 -0.81
CA GLU A 461 -43.67 10.67 0.39
C GLU A 461 -42.22 10.95 0.86
N LEU A 462 -41.36 9.92 0.84
CA LEU A 462 -39.93 10.10 1.17
C LEU A 462 -39.27 11.06 0.17
N LYS A 463 -39.57 10.92 -1.14
CA LYS A 463 -39.01 11.77 -2.20
C LYS A 463 -39.47 13.23 -2.05
N ASP A 464 -40.71 13.46 -1.65
CA ASP A 464 -41.22 14.81 -1.34
C ASP A 464 -40.46 15.41 -0.16
N LEU A 465 -40.34 14.70 0.94
CA LEU A 465 -39.60 15.15 2.15
C LEU A 465 -38.15 15.52 1.83
N VAL A 466 -37.39 14.64 1.14
CA VAL A 466 -35.99 14.92 0.82
C VAL A 466 -35.78 16.00 -0.23
N SER A 467 -36.84 16.36 -0.99
CA SER A 467 -36.78 17.46 -1.93
C SER A 467 -36.71 18.84 -1.25
N HIS A 468 -37.17 18.92 -0.01
CA HIS A 468 -37.23 20.16 0.75
C HIS A 468 -35.97 20.36 1.60
N GLU A 469 -35.12 21.34 1.28
CA GLU A 469 -33.87 21.65 1.99
C GLU A 469 -34.03 21.87 3.50
N ALA A 470 -35.19 22.41 3.91
CA ALA A 470 -35.49 22.68 5.33
C ALA A 470 -35.76 21.41 6.15
N VAL A 471 -36.02 20.28 5.50
CA VAL A 471 -36.21 18.98 6.17
C VAL A 471 -34.82 18.37 6.44
N LYS A 472 -34.49 18.13 7.69
CA LYS A 472 -33.25 17.44 8.05
C LYS A 472 -33.40 15.95 7.79
N LEU A 473 -32.39 15.35 7.15
CA LEU A 473 -32.46 13.93 6.79
C LEU A 473 -32.44 13.03 8.05
N SER A 474 -31.80 13.47 9.13
CA SER A 474 -31.80 12.78 10.43
C SER A 474 -33.17 12.78 11.13
N GLU A 475 -34.14 13.60 10.67
CA GLU A 475 -35.49 13.66 11.24
C GLU A 475 -36.48 12.74 10.52
N ILE A 476 -36.03 11.98 9.50
CA ILE A 476 -36.87 11.10 8.67
C ILE A 476 -36.65 9.64 9.07
N ASP A 477 -37.74 8.95 9.40
CA ASP A 477 -37.75 7.49 9.55
C ASP A 477 -37.93 6.84 8.17
N ILE A 478 -36.91 6.13 7.70
CA ILE A 478 -36.90 5.51 6.36
C ILE A 478 -37.23 4.02 6.40
N SER A 479 -37.57 3.47 7.57
CA SER A 479 -37.67 2.01 7.82
C SER A 479 -38.74 1.29 6.97
N GLU A 480 -39.80 2.01 6.55
CA GLU A 480 -40.90 1.45 5.78
C GLU A 480 -40.64 1.49 4.25
N VAL A 481 -39.57 2.17 3.79
CA VAL A 481 -39.31 2.36 2.36
C VAL A 481 -38.09 1.51 1.93
N SER A 482 -38.30 0.56 1.04
CA SER A 482 -37.25 -0.32 0.50
C SER A 482 -36.78 0.02 -0.93
N ASP A 483 -37.45 0.93 -1.62
CA ASP A 483 -37.07 1.42 -2.94
C ASP A 483 -36.60 2.88 -2.87
N PHE A 484 -35.30 3.07 -3.01
CA PHE A 484 -34.64 4.38 -3.00
C PHE A 484 -34.28 4.87 -4.41
N SER A 485 -34.84 4.23 -5.44
CA SER A 485 -34.53 4.63 -6.80
C SER A 485 -34.91 6.07 -7.06
N GLU A 486 -33.98 6.84 -7.66
CA GLU A 486 -34.13 8.27 -8.01
C GLU A 486 -34.50 9.21 -6.83
N LEU A 487 -34.23 8.83 -5.58
CA LEU A 487 -34.66 9.58 -4.39
C LEU A 487 -34.12 11.02 -4.37
N PHE A 488 -32.83 11.21 -4.67
CA PHE A 488 -32.18 12.52 -4.76
C PHE A 488 -31.83 12.91 -6.21
N LYS A 489 -32.53 12.37 -7.19
CA LYS A 489 -32.27 12.66 -8.60
C LYS A 489 -32.33 14.15 -8.86
N ASP A 490 -31.29 14.71 -9.52
CA ASP A 490 -31.13 16.12 -9.85
C ASP A 490 -31.29 17.08 -8.65
N SER A 491 -31.08 16.56 -7.43
CA SER A 491 -31.23 17.33 -6.21
C SER A 491 -30.31 18.56 -6.20
N LYS A 492 -30.89 19.69 -5.81
CA LYS A 492 -30.18 20.96 -5.56
C LYS A 492 -29.73 21.10 -4.12
N ARG A 493 -30.03 20.12 -3.28
CA ARG A 493 -29.73 20.11 -1.87
C ARG A 493 -28.23 20.37 -1.65
N SER A 494 -27.92 21.27 -0.70
CA SER A 494 -26.55 21.60 -0.33
C SER A 494 -26.14 20.91 0.98
N ASP A 495 -27.09 20.61 1.84
CA ASP A 495 -26.90 19.94 3.13
C ASP A 495 -27.51 18.53 3.12
N PHE A 496 -26.67 17.52 3.10
CA PHE A 496 -27.05 16.11 3.19
C PHE A 496 -26.73 15.51 4.57
N SER A 497 -26.43 16.34 5.58
CA SER A 497 -26.14 15.86 6.93
C SER A 497 -27.28 15.05 7.51
N GLY A 498 -26.94 13.94 8.19
CA GLY A 498 -27.90 12.98 8.73
C GLY A 498 -28.27 11.85 7.76
N ILE A 499 -27.76 11.85 6.50
CA ILE A 499 -27.94 10.74 5.58
C ILE A 499 -27.00 9.57 5.94
N GLU A 500 -25.87 9.89 6.55
CA GLU A 500 -24.89 8.94 7.07
C GLU A 500 -25.48 8.02 8.13
N ASP A 501 -26.51 8.48 8.84
CA ASP A 501 -27.19 7.76 9.93
C ASP A 501 -28.36 6.89 9.43
N TRP A 502 -28.66 6.90 8.15
CA TRP A 502 -29.77 6.14 7.58
C TRP A 502 -29.48 4.62 7.64
N ASP A 503 -30.41 3.85 8.19
CA ASP A 503 -30.39 2.40 8.12
C ASP A 503 -30.99 1.94 6.78
N VAL A 504 -30.12 1.68 5.82
CA VAL A 504 -30.51 1.26 4.47
C VAL A 504 -30.52 -0.25 4.29
N SER A 505 -30.39 -1.02 5.38
CA SER A 505 -30.30 -2.50 5.35
C SER A 505 -31.52 -3.18 4.73
N ASN A 506 -32.68 -2.51 4.71
CA ASN A 506 -33.91 -3.02 4.07
C ASN A 506 -34.04 -2.61 2.59
N VAL A 507 -33.11 -1.79 2.08
CA VAL A 507 -33.23 -1.24 0.72
C VAL A 507 -32.77 -2.29 -0.30
N THR A 508 -33.57 -2.48 -1.34
CA THR A 508 -33.29 -3.45 -2.41
C THR A 508 -32.99 -2.80 -3.75
N ASN A 509 -33.37 -1.54 -3.93
CA ASN A 509 -33.19 -0.79 -5.16
C ASN A 509 -32.65 0.61 -4.87
N MET A 510 -31.45 0.91 -5.36
CA MET A 510 -30.81 2.23 -5.28
C MET A 510 -30.55 2.85 -6.65
N SER A 511 -31.23 2.38 -7.71
CA SER A 511 -30.98 2.87 -9.06
C SER A 511 -31.21 4.38 -9.18
N GLY A 512 -30.22 5.11 -9.68
CA GLY A 512 -30.30 6.56 -9.85
C GLY A 512 -30.49 7.38 -8.58
N MET A 513 -30.28 6.82 -7.38
CA MET A 513 -30.55 7.49 -6.09
C MET A 513 -29.96 8.91 -6.03
N PHE A 514 -28.73 9.09 -6.45
CA PHE A 514 -28.02 10.38 -6.48
C PHE A 514 -27.73 10.86 -7.91
N TYR A 515 -28.49 10.40 -8.88
CA TYR A 515 -28.35 10.85 -10.27
C TYR A 515 -28.40 12.39 -10.36
N GLY A 516 -27.37 13.02 -10.90
CA GLY A 516 -27.30 14.47 -11.04
C GLY A 516 -27.23 15.28 -9.73
N ALA A 517 -27.09 14.64 -8.58
CA ALA A 517 -26.92 15.31 -7.27
C ALA A 517 -25.49 15.86 -7.15
N LYS A 518 -25.20 16.96 -7.81
CA LYS A 518 -23.85 17.51 -8.01
C LYS A 518 -23.14 17.90 -6.71
N ASN A 519 -23.88 18.25 -5.65
CA ASN A 519 -23.36 18.68 -4.37
C ASN A 519 -23.16 17.51 -3.40
N PHE A 520 -23.64 16.31 -3.72
CA PHE A 520 -23.60 15.17 -2.84
C PHE A 520 -22.15 14.65 -2.68
N ASN A 521 -21.68 14.62 -1.43
CA ASN A 521 -20.40 14.04 -1.04
C ASN A 521 -20.37 13.65 0.45
N SER A 522 -21.53 13.23 1.02
CA SER A 522 -21.55 12.72 2.40
C SER A 522 -20.94 11.33 2.50
N ASP A 523 -20.34 11.04 3.63
CA ASP A 523 -19.76 9.72 3.92
C ASP A 523 -20.88 8.71 4.17
N ILE A 524 -21.03 7.78 3.25
CA ILE A 524 -22.00 6.68 3.30
C ILE A 524 -21.33 5.32 3.35
N SER A 525 -20.06 5.29 3.78
CA SER A 525 -19.26 4.06 3.88
C SER A 525 -19.84 3.06 4.88
N SER A 526 -20.61 3.54 5.86
CA SER A 526 -21.25 2.71 6.89
C SER A 526 -22.56 2.03 6.44
N TRP A 527 -23.07 2.36 5.26
CA TRP A 527 -24.33 1.80 4.78
C TRP A 527 -24.25 0.29 4.54
N ASP A 528 -25.19 -0.45 5.08
CA ASP A 528 -25.40 -1.87 4.76
C ASP A 528 -26.20 -1.97 3.45
N VAL A 529 -25.50 -2.19 2.35
CA VAL A 529 -26.09 -2.32 1.01
C VAL A 529 -26.21 -3.78 0.57
N SER A 530 -26.04 -4.73 1.48
CA SER A 530 -25.99 -6.17 1.19
C SER A 530 -27.29 -6.73 0.57
N ASN A 531 -28.43 -6.05 0.75
CA ASN A 531 -29.70 -6.45 0.15
C ASN A 531 -30.01 -5.75 -1.20
N VAL A 532 -29.13 -4.84 -1.66
CA VAL A 532 -29.34 -4.10 -2.90
C VAL A 532 -29.05 -4.97 -4.12
N THR A 533 -29.96 -4.98 -5.08
CA THR A 533 -29.83 -5.74 -6.33
C THR A 533 -29.62 -4.88 -7.56
N ASP A 534 -30.01 -3.60 -7.53
CA ASP A 534 -29.83 -2.64 -8.62
C ASP A 534 -29.22 -1.35 -8.10
N MET A 535 -28.01 -1.04 -8.59
CA MET A 535 -27.27 0.21 -8.35
C MET A 535 -27.03 1.00 -9.64
N SER A 536 -27.79 0.68 -10.70
CA SER A 536 -27.63 1.39 -11.98
C SER A 536 -27.84 2.89 -11.81
N TYR A 537 -27.04 3.71 -12.49
CA TYR A 537 -27.11 5.19 -12.44
C TYR A 537 -26.93 5.83 -11.06
N MET A 538 -26.62 5.11 -9.98
CA MET A 538 -26.70 5.60 -8.60
C MET A 538 -25.97 6.94 -8.39
N PHE A 539 -24.76 7.09 -8.89
CA PHE A 539 -23.95 8.32 -8.78
C PHE A 539 -23.69 8.98 -10.14
N ASN A 540 -24.51 8.67 -11.14
CA ASN A 540 -24.34 9.31 -12.44
C ASN A 540 -24.41 10.83 -12.31
N SER A 541 -23.38 11.53 -12.82
CA SER A 541 -23.28 13.00 -12.76
C SER A 541 -23.26 13.61 -11.33
N ALA A 542 -23.00 12.80 -10.29
CA ALA A 542 -22.71 13.27 -8.95
C ALA A 542 -21.25 13.77 -8.90
N THR A 543 -21.00 14.94 -9.45
CA THR A 543 -19.67 15.44 -9.77
C THR A 543 -18.75 15.68 -8.56
N SER A 544 -19.30 15.88 -7.36
CA SER A 544 -18.53 16.08 -6.12
C SER A 544 -18.19 14.77 -5.39
N PHE A 545 -18.87 13.67 -5.73
CA PHE A 545 -18.81 12.44 -4.97
C PHE A 545 -17.45 11.74 -5.08
N ASN A 546 -16.81 11.49 -3.93
CA ASN A 546 -15.57 10.71 -3.83
C ASN A 546 -15.37 10.16 -2.41
N GLN A 547 -16.41 9.57 -1.79
CA GLN A 547 -16.32 8.98 -0.47
C GLN A 547 -15.89 7.50 -0.55
N PRO A 548 -15.28 6.93 0.51
CA PRO A 548 -14.86 5.54 0.54
C PRO A 548 -16.08 4.59 0.44
N LEU A 549 -15.97 3.59 -0.42
CA LEU A 549 -17.00 2.56 -0.63
C LEU A 549 -16.44 1.14 -0.53
N ASN A 550 -15.20 1.00 -0.07
CA ASN A 550 -14.51 -0.29 0.00
C ASN A 550 -15.17 -1.32 0.94
N ASP A 551 -15.94 -0.85 1.92
CA ASP A 551 -16.60 -1.71 2.91
C ASP A 551 -18.03 -2.13 2.49
N TRP A 552 -18.50 -1.69 1.33
CA TRP A 552 -19.82 -2.09 0.82
C TRP A 552 -19.85 -3.54 0.36
N ASP A 553 -20.79 -4.31 0.87
CA ASP A 553 -21.12 -5.64 0.34
C ASP A 553 -22.06 -5.51 -0.86
N VAL A 554 -21.49 -5.61 -2.06
CA VAL A 554 -22.23 -5.53 -3.33
C VAL A 554 -22.48 -6.89 -3.97
N SER A 555 -22.28 -7.98 -3.21
CA SER A 555 -22.33 -9.36 -3.72
C SER A 555 -23.70 -9.76 -4.30
N ASN A 556 -24.79 -9.11 -3.90
CA ASN A 556 -26.13 -9.32 -4.45
C ASN A 556 -26.48 -8.41 -5.63
N VAL A 557 -25.60 -7.46 -6.01
CA VAL A 557 -25.90 -6.52 -7.11
C VAL A 557 -25.77 -7.22 -8.46
N THR A 558 -26.79 -7.08 -9.28
CA THR A 558 -26.82 -7.67 -10.63
C THR A 558 -26.64 -6.63 -11.74
N ASN A 559 -26.89 -5.36 -11.46
CA ASN A 559 -26.83 -4.27 -12.42
C ASN A 559 -26.09 -3.05 -11.86
N MET A 560 -24.94 -2.74 -12.44
CA MET A 560 -24.11 -1.56 -12.13
C MET A 560 -23.96 -0.62 -13.34
N SER A 561 -24.87 -0.71 -14.30
CA SER A 561 -24.80 0.10 -15.51
C SER A 561 -24.81 1.59 -15.16
N VAL A 562 -23.87 2.35 -15.75
CA VAL A 562 -23.83 3.83 -15.67
C VAL A 562 -23.65 4.37 -14.23
N MET A 563 -23.27 3.52 -13.26
CA MET A 563 -23.28 3.84 -11.82
C MET A 563 -22.47 5.10 -11.49
N PHE A 564 -21.27 5.24 -12.01
CA PHE A 564 -20.37 6.39 -11.78
C PHE A 564 -20.14 7.23 -13.05
N ALA A 565 -21.02 7.11 -14.04
CA ALA A 565 -20.83 7.90 -15.25
C ALA A 565 -20.86 9.40 -14.95
N PHE A 566 -19.90 10.15 -15.50
CA PHE A 566 -19.71 11.59 -15.25
C PHE A 566 -19.53 11.99 -13.77
N ALA A 567 -19.26 11.03 -12.87
CA ALA A 567 -18.79 11.31 -11.51
C ALA A 567 -17.29 11.69 -11.59
N VAL A 568 -17.00 12.90 -12.03
CA VAL A 568 -15.67 13.35 -12.46
C VAL A 568 -14.60 13.30 -11.36
N ASN A 569 -15.00 13.40 -10.09
CA ASN A 569 -14.07 13.36 -8.94
C ASN A 569 -13.91 11.95 -8.34
N PHE A 570 -14.74 11.00 -8.75
CA PHE A 570 -14.73 9.66 -8.16
C PHE A 570 -13.43 8.92 -8.50
N ASN A 571 -12.73 8.49 -7.46
CA ASN A 571 -11.54 7.63 -7.54
C ASN A 571 -11.29 6.88 -6.22
N SER A 572 -12.34 6.56 -5.46
CA SER A 572 -12.22 5.76 -4.24
C SER A 572 -11.89 4.32 -4.55
N ASP A 573 -11.24 3.66 -3.58
CA ASP A 573 -10.91 2.24 -3.68
C ASP A 573 -12.19 1.38 -3.63
N ILE A 574 -12.38 0.57 -4.66
CA ILE A 574 -13.47 -0.40 -4.82
C ILE A 574 -12.94 -1.78 -5.21
N SER A 575 -11.66 -2.03 -4.97
CA SER A 575 -10.98 -3.29 -5.32
C SER A 575 -11.52 -4.51 -4.56
N SER A 576 -12.10 -4.28 -3.37
CA SER A 576 -12.68 -5.31 -2.51
C SER A 576 -14.08 -5.79 -2.93
N TRP A 577 -14.73 -5.14 -3.88
CA TRP A 577 -16.10 -5.46 -4.27
C TRP A 577 -16.22 -6.84 -4.90
N ASP A 578 -17.14 -7.65 -4.39
CA ASP A 578 -17.57 -8.88 -5.05
C ASP A 578 -18.61 -8.57 -6.13
N VAL A 579 -18.17 -8.53 -7.37
CA VAL A 579 -19.01 -8.25 -8.53
C VAL A 579 -19.38 -9.51 -9.32
N SER A 580 -19.20 -10.68 -8.73
CA SER A 580 -19.38 -11.98 -9.41
C SER A 580 -20.81 -12.23 -9.90
N HIS A 581 -21.82 -11.56 -9.33
CA HIS A 581 -23.22 -11.66 -9.76
C HIS A 581 -23.63 -10.56 -10.75
N VAL A 582 -22.76 -9.60 -11.07
CA VAL A 582 -23.10 -8.49 -11.98
C VAL A 582 -23.18 -9.01 -13.42
N THR A 583 -24.26 -8.64 -14.09
CA THR A 583 -24.50 -9.02 -15.50
C THR A 583 -24.29 -7.85 -16.48
N SER A 584 -24.42 -6.61 -16.01
CA SER A 584 -24.23 -5.42 -16.82
C SER A 584 -23.41 -4.35 -16.09
N MET A 585 -22.34 -3.91 -16.75
CA MET A 585 -21.46 -2.80 -16.36
C MET A 585 -21.38 -1.74 -17.47
N SER A 586 -22.39 -1.66 -18.34
CA SER A 586 -22.34 -0.70 -19.46
C SER A 586 -22.22 0.72 -18.95
N GLY A 587 -21.26 1.49 -19.48
CA GLY A 587 -21.05 2.89 -19.13
C GLY A 587 -20.68 3.16 -17.67
N MET A 588 -20.32 2.16 -16.87
CA MET A 588 -20.16 2.29 -15.41
C MET A 588 -19.26 3.46 -15.01
N PHE A 589 -18.18 3.71 -15.72
CA PHE A 589 -17.23 4.79 -15.47
C PHE A 589 -17.13 5.77 -16.65
N ALA A 590 -18.16 5.84 -17.50
CA ALA A 590 -18.13 6.73 -18.64
C ALA A 590 -17.98 8.20 -18.19
N GLY A 591 -16.98 8.93 -18.69
CA GLY A 591 -16.70 10.30 -18.28
C GLY A 591 -16.23 10.50 -16.83
N ALA A 592 -15.92 9.44 -16.10
CA ALA A 592 -15.27 9.51 -14.78
C ALA A 592 -13.77 9.81 -14.97
N VAL A 593 -13.44 11.05 -15.27
CA VAL A 593 -12.11 11.47 -15.76
C VAL A 593 -10.97 11.21 -14.78
N ASN A 594 -11.23 11.20 -13.46
CA ASN A 594 -10.21 10.96 -12.44
C ASN A 594 -10.15 9.49 -12.00
N PHE A 595 -11.07 8.64 -12.44
CA PHE A 595 -11.12 7.24 -12.02
C PHE A 595 -9.89 6.48 -12.51
N ASN A 596 -9.15 5.90 -11.57
CA ASN A 596 -8.01 5.01 -11.82
C ASN A 596 -7.77 4.04 -10.65
N SER A 597 -8.82 3.65 -9.90
CA SER A 597 -8.72 2.64 -8.85
C SER A 597 -8.47 1.26 -9.46
N ASP A 598 -7.69 0.42 -8.75
CA ASP A 598 -7.38 -0.94 -9.20
C ASP A 598 -8.62 -1.84 -9.07
N ILE A 599 -9.08 -2.34 -10.20
CA ILE A 599 -10.21 -3.27 -10.32
C ILE A 599 -9.80 -4.59 -10.99
N SER A 600 -8.51 -4.88 -11.00
CA SER A 600 -7.95 -6.09 -11.65
C SER A 600 -8.40 -7.40 -10.98
N SER A 601 -8.80 -7.33 -9.70
CA SER A 601 -9.27 -8.47 -8.89
C SER A 601 -10.74 -8.84 -9.14
N TRP A 602 -11.50 -8.03 -9.85
CA TRP A 602 -12.93 -8.26 -10.05
C TRP A 602 -13.21 -9.53 -10.84
N ASP A 603 -14.11 -10.36 -10.34
CA ASP A 603 -14.68 -11.49 -11.11
C ASP A 603 -15.82 -10.99 -12.01
N VAL A 604 -15.48 -10.75 -13.28
CA VAL A 604 -16.43 -10.30 -14.30
C VAL A 604 -16.97 -11.43 -15.17
N SER A 605 -16.77 -12.68 -14.77
CA SER A 605 -17.10 -13.87 -15.56
C SER A 605 -18.60 -14.04 -15.88
N HIS A 606 -19.47 -13.31 -15.20
CA HIS A 606 -20.92 -13.28 -15.47
C HIS A 606 -21.38 -12.03 -16.25
N VAL A 607 -20.49 -11.06 -16.48
CA VAL A 607 -20.86 -9.84 -17.20
C VAL A 607 -21.08 -10.14 -18.68
N THR A 608 -22.19 -9.67 -19.21
CA THR A 608 -22.54 -9.82 -20.63
C THR A 608 -22.46 -8.53 -21.42
N ASN A 609 -22.52 -7.37 -20.75
CA ASN A 609 -22.50 -6.05 -21.39
C ASN A 609 -21.50 -5.11 -20.67
N MET A 610 -20.46 -4.70 -21.40
CA MET A 610 -19.44 -3.74 -20.97
C MET A 610 -19.35 -2.55 -21.94
N SER A 611 -20.39 -2.30 -22.75
CA SER A 611 -20.36 -1.19 -23.72
C SER A 611 -20.12 0.14 -23.02
N GLY A 612 -19.21 0.94 -23.56
CA GLY A 612 -18.89 2.27 -23.04
C GLY A 612 -18.35 2.35 -21.62
N MET A 613 -17.94 1.22 -21.01
CA MET A 613 -17.61 1.16 -19.57
C MET A 613 -16.62 2.25 -19.14
N PHE A 614 -15.63 2.57 -19.96
CA PHE A 614 -14.60 3.58 -19.70
C PHE A 614 -14.57 4.70 -20.74
N VAL A 615 -15.67 4.97 -21.42
CA VAL A 615 -15.73 6.10 -22.39
C VAL A 615 -15.27 7.39 -21.72
N GLY A 616 -14.22 8.02 -22.24
CA GLY A 616 -13.73 9.29 -21.69
C GLY A 616 -13.19 9.24 -20.26
N ALA A 617 -12.92 8.05 -19.70
CA ALA A 617 -12.22 7.86 -18.44
C ALA A 617 -10.72 8.11 -18.65
N THR A 618 -10.33 9.38 -18.77
CA THR A 618 -9.03 9.81 -19.29
C THR A 618 -7.84 9.41 -18.40
N SER A 619 -8.06 9.17 -17.11
CA SER A 619 -6.99 8.74 -16.17
C SER A 619 -6.88 7.22 -16.05
N PHE A 620 -7.87 6.47 -16.52
CA PHE A 620 -7.92 5.03 -16.29
C PHE A 620 -6.83 4.28 -17.06
N ASN A 621 -5.99 3.52 -16.32
CA ASN A 621 -4.94 2.70 -16.91
C ASN A 621 -4.57 1.49 -16.02
N GLN A 622 -5.57 0.86 -15.38
CA GLN A 622 -5.31 -0.32 -14.54
C GLN A 622 -5.28 -1.62 -15.36
N PRO A 623 -4.52 -2.64 -14.92
CA PRO A 623 -4.42 -3.90 -15.62
C PRO A 623 -5.74 -4.67 -15.57
N LEU A 624 -6.20 -5.13 -16.72
CA LEU A 624 -7.44 -5.91 -16.88
C LEU A 624 -7.19 -7.28 -17.54
N ASN A 625 -5.93 -7.69 -17.65
CA ASN A 625 -5.53 -8.91 -18.33
C ASN A 625 -6.07 -10.20 -17.69
N ASN A 626 -6.45 -10.16 -16.40
CA ASN A 626 -6.97 -11.30 -15.65
C ASN A 626 -8.49 -11.46 -15.74
N TRP A 627 -9.19 -10.49 -16.33
CA TRP A 627 -10.64 -10.56 -16.47
C TRP A 627 -11.08 -11.70 -17.39
N ASP A 628 -11.98 -12.54 -16.93
CA ASP A 628 -12.68 -13.50 -17.79
C ASP A 628 -13.85 -12.83 -18.49
N VAL A 629 -13.61 -12.40 -19.72
CA VAL A 629 -14.60 -11.74 -20.59
C VAL A 629 -15.27 -12.68 -21.59
N SER A 630 -15.18 -14.00 -21.36
CA SER A 630 -15.66 -15.01 -22.31
C SER A 630 -17.18 -14.97 -22.54
N LYS A 631 -17.97 -14.46 -21.57
CA LYS A 631 -19.42 -14.29 -21.68
C LYS A 631 -19.85 -12.91 -22.18
N VAL A 632 -18.94 -11.98 -22.34
CA VAL A 632 -19.26 -10.62 -22.79
C VAL A 632 -19.70 -10.64 -24.26
N LYS A 633 -20.83 -10.01 -24.51
CA LYS A 633 -21.47 -9.91 -25.83
C LYS A 633 -21.38 -8.51 -26.45
N ASN A 634 -21.08 -7.50 -25.65
CA ASN A 634 -21.02 -6.13 -26.10
C ASN A 634 -19.90 -5.36 -25.37
N ILE A 635 -18.93 -4.86 -26.14
CA ILE A 635 -17.81 -4.02 -25.71
C ILE A 635 -17.70 -2.74 -26.55
N ARG A 636 -18.78 -2.39 -27.28
CA ARG A 636 -18.81 -1.19 -28.11
C ARG A 636 -18.33 0.02 -27.30
N GLU A 637 -17.41 0.79 -27.87
CA GLU A 637 -16.88 2.02 -27.26
C GLU A 637 -16.28 1.85 -25.86
N MET A 638 -15.91 0.61 -25.42
CA MET A 638 -15.51 0.35 -24.02
C MET A 638 -14.41 1.27 -23.52
N PHE A 639 -13.41 1.58 -24.35
CA PHE A 639 -12.29 2.48 -24.03
C PHE A 639 -12.25 3.72 -24.96
N TYR A 640 -13.39 4.10 -25.53
CA TYR A 640 -13.47 5.26 -26.40
C TYR A 640 -12.99 6.53 -25.67
N ASN A 641 -11.99 7.24 -26.20
CA ASN A 641 -11.34 8.39 -25.58
C ASN A 641 -10.80 8.15 -24.14
N ALA A 642 -10.50 6.91 -23.74
CA ALA A 642 -9.74 6.60 -22.53
C ALA A 642 -8.23 6.84 -22.79
N THR A 643 -7.83 8.11 -22.82
CA THR A 643 -6.54 8.57 -23.37
C THR A 643 -5.31 8.06 -22.64
N SER A 644 -5.43 7.55 -21.42
CA SER A 644 -4.31 6.94 -20.67
C SER A 644 -4.28 5.41 -20.81
N PHE A 645 -5.35 4.77 -21.27
CA PHE A 645 -5.45 3.32 -21.27
C PHE A 645 -4.53 2.66 -22.29
N ASN A 646 -3.56 1.89 -21.79
CA ASN A 646 -2.58 1.15 -22.61
C ASN A 646 -2.12 -0.13 -21.90
N GLN A 647 -3.07 -1.04 -21.59
CA GLN A 647 -2.79 -2.26 -20.86
C GLN A 647 -2.85 -3.50 -21.76
N PRO A 648 -2.06 -4.55 -21.50
CA PRO A 648 -2.07 -5.76 -22.29
C PRO A 648 -3.40 -6.51 -22.14
N LEU A 649 -4.13 -6.70 -23.25
CA LEU A 649 -5.40 -7.43 -23.30
C LEU A 649 -5.35 -8.66 -24.20
N ALA A 650 -4.15 -9.16 -24.48
CA ALA A 650 -3.96 -10.31 -25.38
C ALA A 650 -4.56 -11.63 -24.82
N SER A 651 -4.72 -11.73 -23.50
CA SER A 651 -5.33 -12.87 -22.79
C SER A 651 -6.85 -12.95 -22.95
N TRP A 652 -7.50 -11.86 -23.29
CA TRP A 652 -8.97 -11.82 -23.41
C TRP A 652 -9.48 -12.76 -24.50
N LYS A 653 -10.40 -13.64 -24.14
CA LYS A 653 -11.07 -14.58 -25.04
C LYS A 653 -12.45 -14.04 -25.37
N ILE A 654 -12.52 -13.15 -26.35
CA ILE A 654 -13.80 -12.53 -26.78
C ILE A 654 -14.32 -13.28 -28.01
N SER A 655 -15.57 -13.70 -27.94
CA SER A 655 -16.29 -14.40 -29.04
C SER A 655 -17.41 -13.53 -29.60
N ILE A 656 -17.16 -12.26 -29.87
CA ILE A 656 -18.14 -11.33 -30.45
C ILE A 656 -18.02 -11.39 -31.97
N ASN A 657 -19.05 -11.96 -32.62
CA ASN A 657 -19.12 -12.04 -34.09
C ASN A 657 -19.78 -10.82 -34.74
N ASP A 658 -20.57 -10.06 -33.95
CA ASP A 658 -21.22 -8.84 -34.42
C ASP A 658 -20.24 -7.66 -34.38
N ARG A 659 -20.04 -7.04 -35.56
CA ARG A 659 -19.09 -5.92 -35.69
C ARG A 659 -19.51 -4.69 -34.91
N ASP A 660 -20.82 -4.44 -34.78
CA ASP A 660 -21.35 -3.24 -34.11
C ASP A 660 -21.13 -3.35 -32.60
N SER A 661 -21.19 -4.56 -32.03
CA SER A 661 -20.95 -4.82 -30.59
C SER A 661 -19.50 -4.69 -30.13
N LYS A 662 -18.54 -4.53 -31.05
CA LYS A 662 -17.14 -4.18 -30.76
C LYS A 662 -16.66 -2.90 -31.45
N ALA A 663 -17.56 -2.15 -32.08
CA ALA A 663 -17.19 -0.93 -32.80
C ALA A 663 -16.59 0.11 -31.85
N ASP A 664 -15.60 0.84 -32.34
CA ASP A 664 -14.96 1.98 -31.69
C ASP A 664 -14.39 1.71 -30.29
N THR A 665 -14.20 0.43 -29.89
CA THR A 665 -13.74 0.02 -28.55
C THR A 665 -12.51 0.79 -28.09
N PHE A 666 -11.53 1.02 -28.96
CA PHE A 666 -10.26 1.69 -28.65
C PHE A 666 -10.08 3.05 -29.33
N TYR A 667 -11.12 3.60 -29.93
CA TYR A 667 -10.99 4.89 -30.63
C TYR A 667 -10.57 6.00 -29.64
N GLY A 668 -9.48 6.70 -29.95
CA GLY A 668 -8.96 7.78 -29.09
C GLY A 668 -8.30 7.32 -27.78
N SER A 669 -8.16 6.02 -27.54
CA SER A 669 -7.38 5.50 -26.42
C SER A 669 -5.87 5.48 -26.72
N ALA A 670 -5.03 5.30 -25.69
CA ALA A 670 -3.58 5.11 -25.85
C ALA A 670 -3.19 3.66 -26.23
N GLN A 671 -4.16 2.75 -26.39
CA GLN A 671 -3.90 1.32 -26.64
C GLN A 671 -3.09 1.09 -27.92
N ASN A 672 -1.86 0.64 -27.76
CA ASN A 672 -0.96 0.32 -28.86
C ASN A 672 0.09 -0.73 -28.42
N PRO A 673 0.19 -1.91 -29.10
CA PRO A 673 -0.64 -2.33 -30.24
C PRO A 673 -2.07 -2.71 -29.83
N LEU A 674 -2.98 -2.70 -30.80
CA LEU A 674 -4.33 -3.22 -30.60
C LEU A 674 -4.27 -4.74 -30.36
N PRO A 675 -5.14 -5.29 -29.51
CA PRO A 675 -5.19 -6.73 -29.28
C PRO A 675 -5.60 -7.50 -30.55
N ARG A 676 -4.97 -8.64 -30.82
CA ARG A 676 -5.24 -9.47 -32.02
C ARG A 676 -6.71 -9.89 -32.18
N TRP A 677 -7.43 -10.08 -31.07
CA TRP A 677 -8.85 -10.45 -31.10
C TRP A 677 -9.76 -9.28 -31.53
N TYR A 678 -9.24 -8.06 -31.54
CA TYR A 678 -10.00 -6.88 -31.98
C TYR A 678 -9.93 -6.69 -33.52
N GLU A 679 -8.78 -6.97 -34.12
CA GLU A 679 -8.57 -6.96 -35.57
C GLU A 679 -9.46 -8.01 -36.28
#